data_d16c520cf48bb849628a69e6ebf59dda
#
_entry.id   d16c520cf48bb849628a69e6ebf59dda
#
_cell.length_a   1.000
_cell.length_b   1.000
_cell.length_c   1.000
_cell.angle_alpha   90.00
_cell.angle_beta   90.00
_cell.angle_gamma   90.00
#
_symmetry.space_group_name_H-M   'P 1'
#
loop_
_entity.id
_entity.type
_entity.pdbx_description
1 polymer ?
#
loop_
_entity_poly.entity_id
_entity_poly.type
_entity_poly.pdbx_seq_one_letter_code
_entity_poly.pdbx_strand_id
1 'polypeptide(L)'
;MSPDSPSARGPQDDGAVEAPPSEEDGGTRVRGAVEGPEDRGGPAGASPREMLASLWRSRNDRLLLTALAIVAVAVALKAYVLSASSFVEDDYLFFAAANTGGLTPEYLLDLHKGHFMPGAMFLVYLQNAFLPYHWGTAAGTMLVLQTVAILAFLRLLWELFGRRWALLIPLTVYASAPLTIPVLGWWAAALNAVPFQLAIVLALLWTVRHLRTGVTMYAWWAAGAVVFGMLFSVKALFLPPLLFAFAVAFLYPGGLARSARYAFWLDRRYWLGMAALSLGYLALYLLRQRAGDGSEGASVPVWEAASGLIRRMVVEVFPTGALGGPYVWRPITPTGGLVDPLGPVLIGAWIVFVAIVVASLLLRRRAWRAWALLAGHLVFVDVVPTVIARGHMYGEVGADPRYVADAALVFALVLALAFLPVKEERAREHVGNAGEGHDRRRGTGRVRVGRVAGAAALVVTLVYAGSAAYSTHAYAQTLNGERLRTYLANARASLAEVPDDAGLYSRAVPTDVVLEWNGQRRLSSYVLAPLADDAVAERMYAPEPATEAYVFDDEGLLVEAAPTSRVNAFVPAEDSDCMDGWDGLMSWSVWEFGGIDQVATIGYTSEEDSEVGVLVGDEEVRADLPAAPDSGYVYVPIEARDTTFALFTDAETTCVTWASLGPLSPAADLEDEEDAPREGVEGDGSGEAEGSDGKN
;
A
#
# COMPACT_ATOMS: atom_id res chain seq x y z
N MET A 1 -31.66 -58.29 3.07
CA MET A 1 -32.44 -59.14 2.18
C MET A 1 -31.83 -59.03 0.79
N SER A 2 -30.83 -59.85 0.52
CA SER A 2 -30.53 -60.41 -0.82
C SER A 2 -31.43 -61.61 -1.03
N PRO A 3 -31.60 -62.19 -2.23
CA PRO A 3 -30.66 -62.49 -3.26
C PRO A 3 -31.23 -62.23 -4.71
N ASP A 4 -30.67 -62.46 -5.89
CA ASP A 4 -29.90 -63.55 -6.43
C ASP A 4 -29.46 -63.19 -7.87
N SER A 5 -28.28 -63.65 -8.26
CA SER A 5 -27.89 -63.87 -9.65
C SER A 5 -28.41 -65.25 -10.12
N PRO A 6 -28.50 -65.56 -11.44
CA PRO A 6 -27.44 -66.27 -12.13
C PRO A 6 -27.28 -65.95 -13.64
N SER A 7 -26.05 -65.98 -14.20
CA SER A 7 -25.39 -67.10 -14.84
C SER A 7 -25.75 -67.39 -16.33
N ALA A 8 -24.76 -67.15 -17.19
CA ALA A 8 -24.05 -68.03 -18.11
C ALA A 8 -24.54 -68.23 -19.57
N ARG A 9 -23.61 -68.07 -20.50
CA ARG A 9 -23.12 -68.96 -21.59
C ARG A 9 -22.81 -68.24 -22.91
N GLY A 10 -21.55 -68.37 -23.33
CA GLY A 10 -21.15 -68.18 -24.72
C GLY A 10 -21.56 -69.36 -25.59
N PRO A 11 -21.19 -69.47 -26.84
CA PRO A 11 -19.84 -69.85 -27.25
C PRO A 11 -19.31 -69.17 -28.54
N GLN A 12 -18.02 -69.27 -28.72
CA GLN A 12 -17.13 -69.56 -29.85
C GLN A 12 -17.76 -69.65 -31.25
N ASP A 13 -17.14 -69.07 -32.29
CA ASP A 13 -16.54 -69.80 -33.42
C ASP A 13 -15.58 -68.91 -34.26
N ASP A 14 -14.55 -69.54 -34.64
CA ASP A 14 -13.46 -69.47 -35.57
C ASP A 14 -13.67 -68.77 -36.92
N GLY A 15 -12.58 -68.23 -37.49
CA GLY A 15 -12.47 -67.82 -38.87
C GLY A 15 -11.12 -67.18 -39.19
N ALA A 16 -10.07 -67.99 -39.29
CA ALA A 16 -8.79 -67.65 -39.92
C ALA A 16 -8.94 -67.53 -41.46
N VAL A 17 -7.88 -67.06 -42.12
CA VAL A 17 -7.52 -67.07 -43.58
C VAL A 17 -7.33 -65.63 -44.09
N GLU A 18 -6.24 -65.15 -44.68
CA GLU A 18 -5.08 -65.66 -45.42
C GLU A 18 -4.18 -64.50 -45.78
N ALA A 19 -2.86 -64.62 -45.68
CA ALA A 19 -1.89 -63.85 -46.43
C ALA A 19 -1.60 -64.49 -47.77
N PRO A 20 -1.29 -63.76 -48.82
CA PRO A 20 -0.07 -63.90 -49.60
C PRO A 20 0.32 -62.63 -50.40
N PRO A 21 1.33 -62.71 -51.31
CA PRO A 21 2.70 -63.17 -51.17
C PRO A 21 3.76 -62.07 -51.55
N SER A 22 4.95 -62.38 -51.30
CA SER A 22 6.21 -61.71 -51.70
C SER A 22 6.43 -61.77 -53.22
N GLU A 23 6.97 -60.68 -53.81
CA GLU A 23 7.84 -60.78 -55.01
C GLU A 23 9.12 -60.02 -54.87
N GLU A 24 10.22 -60.69 -55.05
CA GLU A 24 11.60 -60.25 -55.18
C GLU A 24 11.82 -59.55 -56.53
N ASP A 25 12.64 -58.53 -56.63
CA ASP A 25 13.97 -58.68 -57.25
C ASP A 25 14.64 -57.25 -57.49
N GLY A 26 15.94 -57.17 -57.51
CA GLY A 26 16.69 -56.12 -58.15
C GLY A 26 17.67 -55.33 -57.33
N GLY A 27 18.83 -55.95 -57.04
CA GLY A 27 19.92 -55.36 -56.34
C GLY A 27 20.65 -54.24 -57.05
N THR A 28 21.29 -53.38 -56.26
CA THR A 28 22.67 -52.86 -56.54
C THR A 28 23.34 -52.43 -55.23
N ARG A 29 24.45 -53.07 -54.88
CA ARG A 29 25.35 -52.72 -53.77
C ARG A 29 26.11 -51.46 -54.09
N VAL A 30 26.03 -50.44 -53.23
CA VAL A 30 27.11 -49.45 -53.06
C VAL A 30 27.52 -49.43 -51.59
N ARG A 31 28.78 -49.79 -51.33
CA ARG A 31 29.46 -49.65 -50.05
C ARG A 31 29.57 -48.16 -49.70
N GLY A 32 28.99 -47.74 -48.60
CA GLY A 32 29.28 -46.47 -47.92
C GLY A 32 29.66 -46.73 -46.47
N ALA A 33 30.81 -46.20 -46.08
CA ALA A 33 31.48 -46.42 -44.81
C ALA A 33 30.58 -46.08 -43.59
N VAL A 34 30.71 -46.90 -42.54
CA VAL A 34 30.21 -46.63 -41.20
C VAL A 34 31.12 -45.57 -40.57
N GLU A 35 30.67 -44.33 -40.57
CA GLU A 35 31.23 -43.30 -39.67
C GLU A 35 30.54 -43.46 -38.31
N GLY A 36 31.35 -43.58 -37.26
CA GLY A 36 30.92 -43.68 -35.89
C GLY A 36 30.20 -42.40 -35.37
N PRO A 37 29.47 -42.42 -34.25
CA PRO A 37 28.83 -41.25 -33.71
C PRO A 37 29.88 -40.24 -33.28
N GLU A 38 30.01 -39.15 -34.02
CA GLU A 38 30.73 -37.97 -33.57
C GLU A 38 30.10 -37.44 -32.29
N ASP A 39 30.90 -37.44 -31.26
CA ASP A 39 30.72 -36.78 -29.99
C ASP A 39 30.32 -35.32 -30.21
N ARG A 40 29.00 -35.02 -30.06
CA ARG A 40 28.51 -33.65 -30.02
C ARG A 40 28.93 -33.07 -28.70
N GLY A 41 30.19 -32.59 -28.62
CA GLY A 41 30.67 -31.76 -27.56
C GLY A 41 29.71 -30.62 -27.34
N GLY A 42 29.07 -30.59 -26.16
CA GLY A 42 28.25 -29.46 -25.72
C GLY A 42 29.11 -28.17 -25.78
N PRO A 43 28.53 -27.00 -25.95
CA PRO A 43 29.23 -25.73 -26.01
C PRO A 43 29.74 -25.35 -24.62
N ALA A 44 30.79 -26.04 -24.16
CA ALA A 44 31.59 -25.59 -23.04
C ALA A 44 32.64 -24.58 -23.59
N GLY A 45 32.39 -23.29 -23.44
CA GLY A 45 33.38 -22.26 -23.74
C GLY A 45 32.92 -21.05 -24.57
N ALA A 46 31.61 -20.87 -24.80
CA ALA A 46 31.15 -19.66 -25.46
C ALA A 46 31.38 -18.45 -24.52
N SER A 47 32.12 -17.45 -25.02
CA SER A 47 32.32 -16.20 -24.30
C SER A 47 30.98 -15.51 -24.00
N PRO A 48 30.85 -14.71 -22.94
CA PRO A 48 29.61 -13.96 -22.65
C PRO A 48 29.14 -13.12 -23.83
N ARG A 49 30.07 -12.68 -24.71
CA ARG A 49 29.78 -11.96 -25.97
C ARG A 49 29.16 -12.86 -27.03
N GLU A 50 29.62 -14.10 -27.18
CA GLU A 50 29.04 -15.07 -28.13
C GLU A 50 27.67 -15.57 -27.65
N MET A 51 27.52 -15.74 -26.36
CA MET A 51 26.21 -16.08 -25.74
C MET A 51 25.19 -14.94 -25.93
N LEU A 52 25.59 -13.69 -25.72
CA LEU A 52 24.79 -12.50 -26.04
C LEU A 52 24.48 -12.40 -27.53
N ALA A 53 25.48 -12.62 -28.41
CA ALA A 53 25.30 -12.62 -29.87
C ALA A 53 24.36 -13.74 -30.34
N SER A 54 24.31 -14.91 -29.67
CA SER A 54 23.37 -15.98 -29.95
C SER A 54 21.94 -15.63 -29.58
N LEU A 55 21.74 -14.91 -28.47
CA LEU A 55 20.43 -14.42 -28.01
C LEU A 55 19.82 -13.37 -28.96
N TRP A 56 20.63 -12.70 -29.79
CA TRP A 56 20.15 -11.72 -30.77
C TRP A 56 19.77 -12.33 -32.14
N ARG A 57 19.86 -13.64 -32.33
CA ARG A 57 19.64 -14.29 -33.63
C ARG A 57 18.18 -14.33 -34.07
N SER A 58 17.22 -14.49 -33.13
CA SER A 58 15.82 -14.53 -33.49
C SER A 58 15.10 -13.20 -33.21
N ARG A 59 14.06 -12.89 -34.02
CA ARG A 59 13.21 -11.72 -33.82
C ARG A 59 12.46 -11.78 -32.48
N ASN A 60 12.16 -12.97 -32.01
CA ASN A 60 11.45 -13.18 -30.74
C ASN A 60 12.38 -12.96 -29.55
N ASP A 61 13.67 -13.28 -29.67
CA ASP A 61 14.65 -13.08 -28.61
C ASP A 61 14.95 -11.59 -28.43
N ARG A 62 15.06 -10.84 -29.52
CA ARG A 62 15.19 -9.35 -29.47
C ARG A 62 14.01 -8.70 -28.79
N LEU A 63 12.78 -9.14 -29.08
CA LEU A 63 11.58 -8.63 -28.44
C LEU A 63 11.59 -8.91 -26.93
N LEU A 64 11.94 -10.13 -26.52
CA LEU A 64 12.05 -10.51 -25.12
C LEU A 64 13.12 -9.69 -24.40
N LEU A 65 14.32 -9.58 -24.97
CA LEU A 65 15.40 -8.79 -24.36
C LEU A 65 15.03 -7.32 -24.22
N THR A 66 14.37 -6.72 -25.24
CA THR A 66 13.90 -5.33 -25.14
C THR A 66 12.82 -5.18 -24.05
N ALA A 67 11.89 -6.14 -23.95
CA ALA A 67 10.88 -6.12 -22.90
C ALA A 67 11.51 -6.24 -21.50
N LEU A 68 12.50 -7.13 -21.31
CA LEU A 68 13.22 -7.28 -20.04
C LEU A 68 14.06 -6.04 -19.70
N ALA A 69 14.65 -5.37 -20.71
CA ALA A 69 15.36 -4.11 -20.49
C ALA A 69 14.41 -3.00 -20.01
N ILE A 70 13.20 -2.90 -20.58
CA ILE A 70 12.17 -1.96 -20.11
C ILE A 70 11.79 -2.27 -18.66
N VAL A 71 11.58 -3.55 -18.32
CA VAL A 71 11.28 -3.97 -16.94
C VAL A 71 12.42 -3.60 -16.01
N ALA A 72 13.68 -3.89 -16.38
CA ALA A 72 14.84 -3.59 -15.54
C ALA A 72 14.98 -2.08 -15.26
N VAL A 73 14.80 -1.22 -16.29
CA VAL A 73 14.83 0.25 -16.12
C VAL A 73 13.68 0.71 -15.20
N ALA A 74 12.47 0.19 -15.39
CA ALA A 74 11.33 0.55 -14.55
C ALA A 74 11.53 0.10 -13.09
N VAL A 75 12.09 -1.08 -12.87
CA VAL A 75 12.43 -1.59 -11.52
C VAL A 75 13.52 -0.73 -10.88
N ALA A 76 14.54 -0.30 -11.65
CA ALA A 76 15.57 0.60 -11.15
C ALA A 76 15.01 1.97 -10.72
N LEU A 77 14.08 2.55 -11.51
CA LEU A 77 13.39 3.79 -11.13
C LEU A 77 12.56 3.62 -9.85
N LYS A 78 11.89 2.49 -9.69
CA LYS A 78 11.12 2.19 -8.47
C LYS A 78 12.04 1.96 -7.26
N ALA A 79 13.17 1.27 -7.45
CA ALA A 79 14.18 1.10 -6.41
C ALA A 79 14.78 2.44 -5.97
N TYR A 80 14.97 3.38 -6.91
CA TYR A 80 15.40 4.74 -6.59
C TYR A 80 14.41 5.46 -5.67
N VAL A 81 13.10 5.40 -5.93
CA VAL A 81 12.09 5.98 -5.02
C VAL A 81 12.12 5.30 -3.66
N LEU A 82 12.17 3.98 -3.63
CA LEU A 82 12.23 3.21 -2.37
C LEU A 82 13.48 3.52 -1.55
N SER A 83 14.61 3.88 -2.20
CA SER A 83 15.81 4.32 -1.49
C SER A 83 15.66 5.68 -0.80
N ALA A 84 14.75 6.53 -1.29
CA ALA A 84 14.42 7.82 -0.69
C ALA A 84 13.25 7.73 0.34
N SER A 85 12.58 6.57 0.44
CA SER A 85 11.43 6.34 1.33
C SER A 85 11.85 5.68 2.65
N SER A 86 10.92 5.65 3.60
CA SER A 86 10.97 4.89 4.86
C SER A 86 9.55 4.56 5.32
N PHE A 87 9.42 3.95 6.50
CA PHE A 87 8.13 3.79 7.17
C PHE A 87 7.56 5.14 7.57
N VAL A 88 6.23 5.26 7.54
CA VAL A 88 5.52 6.50 7.81
C VAL A 88 4.07 6.23 8.21
N GLU A 89 3.52 7.03 9.12
CA GLU A 89 2.09 7.06 9.47
C GLU A 89 1.52 5.67 9.80
N ASP A 90 0.57 5.17 8.99
CA ASP A 90 -0.09 3.87 9.19
C ASP A 90 0.89 2.68 9.30
N ASP A 91 2.11 2.81 8.78
CA ASP A 91 3.13 1.76 8.87
C ASP A 91 3.47 1.48 10.34
N TYR A 92 3.68 2.54 11.13
CA TYR A 92 3.98 2.43 12.56
C TYR A 92 2.79 1.84 13.33
N LEU A 93 1.56 2.26 12.99
CA LEU A 93 0.35 1.74 13.62
C LEU A 93 0.18 0.23 13.35
N PHE A 94 0.57 -0.23 12.16
CA PHE A 94 0.53 -1.65 11.83
C PHE A 94 1.55 -2.46 12.63
N PHE A 95 2.78 -1.96 12.78
CA PHE A 95 3.79 -2.64 13.61
C PHE A 95 3.35 -2.68 15.07
N ALA A 96 2.86 -1.59 15.63
CA ALA A 96 2.35 -1.53 16.99
C ALA A 96 1.19 -2.52 17.20
N ALA A 97 0.23 -2.56 16.28
CA ALA A 97 -0.88 -3.52 16.34
C ALA A 97 -0.41 -4.98 16.21
N ALA A 98 0.63 -5.25 15.41
CA ALA A 98 1.22 -6.59 15.30
C ALA A 98 1.96 -7.00 16.57
N ASN A 99 2.61 -6.04 17.23
CA ASN A 99 3.36 -6.24 18.46
C ASN A 99 2.45 -6.61 19.63
N THR A 100 1.37 -5.84 19.82
CA THR A 100 0.42 -6.05 20.92
C THR A 100 -0.59 -7.16 20.67
N GLY A 101 -1.08 -7.30 19.41
CA GLY A 101 -2.13 -8.27 19.06
C GLY A 101 -1.65 -9.68 18.79
N GLY A 102 -0.37 -9.86 18.48
CA GLY A 102 0.20 -11.16 18.06
C GLY A 102 -0.50 -11.74 16.82
N LEU A 103 -0.26 -13.02 16.52
CA LEU A 103 -0.93 -13.72 15.42
C LEU A 103 -2.26 -14.31 15.87
N THR A 104 -3.24 -13.44 16.10
CA THR A 104 -4.59 -13.83 16.50
C THR A 104 -5.60 -13.62 15.37
N PRO A 105 -6.76 -14.33 15.38
CA PRO A 105 -7.83 -14.04 14.42
C PRO A 105 -8.36 -12.61 14.53
N GLU A 106 -8.40 -12.05 15.72
CA GLU A 106 -8.82 -10.67 15.99
C GLU A 106 -7.93 -9.70 15.24
N TYR A 107 -6.62 -9.79 15.41
CA TYR A 107 -5.63 -8.96 14.70
C TYR A 107 -5.73 -9.12 13.18
N LEU A 108 -5.77 -10.38 12.67
CA LEU A 108 -5.79 -10.61 11.22
C LEU A 108 -7.06 -10.14 10.53
N LEU A 109 -8.20 -10.19 11.22
CA LEU A 109 -9.52 -9.87 10.67
C LEU A 109 -10.01 -8.48 11.08
N ASP A 110 -9.15 -7.68 11.70
CA ASP A 110 -9.48 -6.31 12.07
C ASP A 110 -9.60 -5.39 10.85
N LEU A 111 -10.35 -4.32 11.01
CA LEU A 111 -10.55 -3.28 10.00
C LEU A 111 -9.68 -2.07 10.34
N HIS A 112 -8.75 -1.73 9.46
CA HIS A 112 -7.98 -0.52 9.61
C HIS A 112 -8.50 0.56 8.64
N LYS A 113 -9.07 1.63 9.19
CA LYS A 113 -9.62 2.77 8.40
C LYS A 113 -10.54 2.30 7.24
N GLY A 114 -11.34 1.26 7.47
CA GLY A 114 -12.24 0.66 6.50
C GLY A 114 -11.58 -0.35 5.52
N HIS A 115 -10.30 -0.66 5.68
CA HIS A 115 -9.60 -1.67 4.88
C HIS A 115 -9.64 -3.03 5.57
N PHE A 116 -10.19 -4.05 4.89
CA PHE A 116 -10.12 -5.45 5.29
C PHE A 116 -9.01 -6.13 4.50
N MET A 117 -7.88 -6.42 5.15
CA MET A 117 -6.67 -6.87 4.45
C MET A 117 -5.83 -7.89 5.25
N PRO A 118 -6.41 -9.06 5.60
CA PRO A 118 -5.75 -10.05 6.46
C PRO A 118 -4.41 -10.55 5.92
N GLY A 119 -4.22 -10.60 4.61
CA GLY A 119 -2.94 -10.97 4.00
C GLY A 119 -1.86 -9.91 4.19
N ALA A 120 -2.23 -8.63 4.19
CA ALA A 120 -1.32 -7.54 4.50
C ALA A 120 -0.91 -7.59 5.97
N MET A 121 -1.88 -7.73 6.88
CA MET A 121 -1.62 -7.85 8.33
C MET A 121 -0.74 -9.06 8.64
N PHE A 122 -0.92 -10.18 7.95
CA PHE A 122 -0.04 -11.34 8.08
C PHE A 122 1.42 -11.03 7.67
N LEU A 123 1.64 -10.28 6.58
CA LEU A 123 2.99 -9.85 6.17
C LEU A 123 3.59 -8.86 7.17
N VAL A 124 2.78 -7.95 7.73
CA VAL A 124 3.20 -7.04 8.81
C VAL A 124 3.67 -7.83 10.03
N TYR A 125 2.86 -8.80 10.48
CA TYR A 125 3.22 -9.67 11.60
C TYR A 125 4.55 -10.41 11.37
N LEU A 126 4.73 -11.01 10.19
CA LEU A 126 5.99 -11.69 9.87
C LEU A 126 7.17 -10.73 9.91
N GLN A 127 7.02 -9.52 9.37
CA GLN A 127 8.09 -8.54 9.38
C GLN A 127 8.37 -8.04 10.81
N ASN A 128 7.33 -7.78 11.62
CA ASN A 128 7.50 -7.41 13.03
C ASN A 128 8.25 -8.48 13.82
N ALA A 129 7.85 -9.75 13.66
CA ALA A 129 8.45 -10.86 14.41
C ALA A 129 9.92 -11.12 14.08
N PHE A 130 10.38 -10.84 12.86
CA PHE A 130 11.74 -11.19 12.43
C PHE A 130 12.66 -9.99 12.20
N LEU A 131 12.11 -8.86 11.70
CA LEU A 131 12.89 -7.69 11.28
C LEU A 131 12.05 -6.40 11.47
N PRO A 132 11.70 -6.04 12.73
CA PRO A 132 10.89 -4.86 13.00
C PRO A 132 11.55 -3.59 12.42
N TYR A 133 10.77 -2.78 11.73
CA TYR A 133 11.18 -1.55 11.07
C TYR A 133 12.40 -1.67 10.15
N HIS A 134 12.67 -2.84 9.57
CA HIS A 134 13.72 -2.99 8.58
C HIS A 134 13.21 -2.62 7.19
N TRP A 135 13.40 -1.36 6.77
CA TRP A 135 12.90 -0.81 5.51
C TRP A 135 13.32 -1.62 4.27
N GLY A 136 14.56 -2.10 4.24
CA GLY A 136 15.07 -2.88 3.11
C GLY A 136 14.25 -4.15 2.81
N THR A 137 13.70 -4.80 3.83
CA THR A 137 12.84 -5.99 3.69
C THR A 137 11.46 -5.60 3.15
N ALA A 138 10.85 -4.56 3.69
CA ALA A 138 9.57 -4.03 3.23
C ALA A 138 9.65 -3.59 1.77
N ALA A 139 10.61 -2.72 1.44
CA ALA A 139 10.86 -2.21 0.10
C ALA A 139 11.20 -3.33 -0.90
N GLY A 140 12.06 -4.28 -0.50
CA GLY A 140 12.44 -5.44 -1.32
C GLY A 140 11.26 -6.33 -1.65
N THR A 141 10.40 -6.63 -0.68
CA THR A 141 9.19 -7.43 -0.88
C THR A 141 8.24 -6.76 -1.87
N MET A 142 7.97 -5.46 -1.72
CA MET A 142 7.11 -4.71 -2.64
C MET A 142 7.70 -4.61 -4.03
N LEU A 143 9.01 -4.39 -4.14
CA LEU A 143 9.70 -4.33 -5.45
C LEU A 143 9.65 -5.67 -6.18
N VAL A 144 9.80 -6.79 -5.48
CA VAL A 144 9.65 -8.14 -6.04
C VAL A 144 8.22 -8.37 -6.52
N LEU A 145 7.21 -8.09 -5.70
CA LEU A 145 5.80 -8.25 -6.08
C LEU A 145 5.43 -7.38 -7.28
N GLN A 146 5.89 -6.13 -7.30
CA GLN A 146 5.67 -5.23 -8.43
C GLN A 146 6.36 -5.72 -9.71
N THR A 147 7.58 -6.25 -9.60
CA THR A 147 8.30 -6.85 -10.73
C THR A 147 7.55 -8.06 -11.28
N VAL A 148 7.05 -8.94 -10.40
CA VAL A 148 6.22 -10.09 -10.79
C VAL A 148 4.94 -9.62 -11.47
N ALA A 149 4.29 -8.56 -10.97
CA ALA A 149 3.09 -7.99 -11.60
C ALA A 149 3.38 -7.48 -13.04
N ILE A 150 4.50 -6.78 -13.25
CA ILE A 150 4.92 -6.29 -14.58
C ILE A 150 5.22 -7.45 -15.52
N LEU A 151 5.94 -8.48 -15.06
CA LEU A 151 6.24 -9.67 -15.87
C LEU A 151 4.98 -10.49 -16.19
N ALA A 152 4.08 -10.63 -15.22
CA ALA A 152 2.77 -11.25 -15.43
C ALA A 152 1.93 -10.46 -16.43
N PHE A 153 1.97 -9.11 -16.41
CA PHE A 153 1.32 -8.26 -17.40
C PHE A 153 1.88 -8.47 -18.82
N LEU A 154 3.20 -8.54 -18.96
CA LEU A 154 3.83 -8.91 -20.23
C LEU A 154 3.33 -10.27 -20.72
N ARG A 155 3.20 -11.26 -19.81
CA ARG A 155 2.68 -12.58 -20.13
C ARG A 155 1.19 -12.54 -20.56
N LEU A 156 0.38 -11.72 -19.89
CA LEU A 156 -1.02 -11.47 -20.27
C LEU A 156 -1.13 -10.83 -21.65
N LEU A 157 -0.33 -9.82 -21.95
CA LEU A 157 -0.28 -9.19 -23.26
C LEU A 157 0.05 -10.20 -24.37
N TRP A 158 1.03 -11.08 -24.14
CA TRP A 158 1.36 -12.15 -25.12
C TRP A 158 0.25 -13.20 -25.24
N GLU A 159 -0.45 -13.48 -24.16
CA GLU A 159 -1.62 -14.37 -24.19
C GLU A 159 -2.71 -13.79 -25.08
N LEU A 160 -3.05 -12.52 -24.92
CA LEU A 160 -4.13 -11.85 -25.64
C LEU A 160 -3.79 -11.57 -27.11
N PHE A 161 -2.60 -11.07 -27.39
CA PHE A 161 -2.24 -10.49 -28.69
C PHE A 161 -1.18 -11.29 -29.46
N GLY A 162 -0.49 -12.26 -28.83
CA GLY A 162 0.72 -12.88 -29.36
C GLY A 162 1.95 -11.97 -29.23
N ARG A 163 3.13 -12.46 -29.58
CA ARG A 163 4.41 -11.71 -29.48
C ARG A 163 4.52 -10.65 -30.57
N ARG A 164 4.45 -9.37 -30.20
CA ARG A 164 4.49 -8.20 -31.11
C ARG A 164 5.24 -7.04 -30.50
N TRP A 165 5.99 -6.30 -31.30
CA TRP A 165 6.71 -5.10 -30.87
C TRP A 165 5.80 -3.99 -30.33
N ALA A 166 4.58 -3.85 -30.88
CA ALA A 166 3.62 -2.86 -30.41
C ALA A 166 3.19 -3.06 -28.94
N LEU A 167 3.44 -4.23 -28.35
CA LEU A 167 3.14 -4.51 -26.94
C LEU A 167 4.14 -3.90 -25.96
N LEU A 168 5.31 -3.43 -26.47
CA LEU A 168 6.26 -2.71 -25.65
C LEU A 168 5.70 -1.34 -25.19
N ILE A 169 4.77 -0.74 -25.95
CA ILE A 169 4.11 0.51 -25.57
C ILE A 169 3.30 0.34 -24.27
N PRO A 170 2.26 -0.52 -24.21
CA PRO A 170 1.50 -0.72 -22.97
C PRO A 170 2.36 -1.30 -21.84
N LEU A 171 3.39 -2.09 -22.14
CA LEU A 171 4.35 -2.54 -21.12
C LEU A 171 5.08 -1.36 -20.50
N THR A 172 5.64 -0.44 -21.32
CA THR A 172 6.32 0.77 -20.82
C THR A 172 5.36 1.63 -20.03
N VAL A 173 4.13 1.86 -20.53
CA VAL A 173 3.13 2.68 -19.84
C VAL A 173 2.84 2.15 -18.44
N TYR A 174 2.62 0.84 -18.27
CA TYR A 174 2.37 0.30 -16.93
C TYR A 174 3.65 0.26 -16.07
N ALA A 175 4.77 -0.23 -16.62
CA ALA A 175 5.99 -0.46 -15.86
C ALA A 175 6.56 0.83 -15.26
N SER A 176 6.45 1.96 -15.99
CA SER A 176 6.97 3.27 -15.56
C SER A 176 5.88 4.28 -15.16
N ALA A 177 4.63 3.84 -14.95
CA ALA A 177 3.52 4.73 -14.61
C ALA A 177 3.77 5.54 -13.33
N PRO A 178 3.79 6.88 -13.37
CA PRO A 178 3.95 7.71 -12.17
C PRO A 178 2.84 7.52 -11.15
N LEU A 179 1.62 7.17 -11.57
CA LEU A 179 0.49 6.85 -10.67
C LEU A 179 0.81 5.74 -9.66
N THR A 180 1.75 4.83 -9.97
CA THR A 180 2.13 3.73 -9.09
C THR A 180 3.24 4.09 -8.10
N ILE A 181 3.84 5.27 -8.24
CA ILE A 181 5.03 5.66 -7.46
C ILE A 181 4.68 6.06 -6.03
N PRO A 182 3.67 6.91 -5.74
CA PRO A 182 3.30 7.26 -4.37
C PRO A 182 2.89 6.06 -3.53
N VAL A 183 2.23 5.08 -4.16
CA VAL A 183 1.87 3.82 -3.50
C VAL A 183 3.08 3.03 -3.05
N LEU A 184 4.14 2.97 -3.87
CA LEU A 184 5.37 2.26 -3.51
C LEU A 184 6.16 2.96 -2.41
N GLY A 185 6.13 4.30 -2.38
CA GLY A 185 6.81 5.11 -1.38
C GLY A 185 6.19 5.04 0.03
N TRP A 186 5.02 4.43 0.18
CA TRP A 186 4.31 4.23 1.44
C TRP A 186 3.95 2.76 1.62
N TRP A 187 4.54 2.08 2.59
CA TRP A 187 4.42 0.63 2.73
C TRP A 187 2.98 0.14 2.95
N ALA A 188 2.21 0.77 3.83
CA ALA A 188 0.81 0.43 4.07
C ALA A 188 -0.04 0.51 2.79
N ALA A 189 0.18 1.54 1.97
CA ALA A 189 -0.46 1.67 0.68
C ALA A 189 0.03 0.62 -0.32
N ALA A 190 1.33 0.30 -0.33
CA ALA A 190 1.93 -0.71 -1.19
C ALA A 190 1.42 -2.12 -0.87
N LEU A 191 1.26 -2.46 0.42
CA LEU A 191 0.67 -3.72 0.88
C LEU A 191 -0.73 -3.95 0.31
N ASN A 192 -1.50 -2.89 0.11
CA ASN A 192 -2.83 -2.97 -0.48
C ASN A 192 -2.79 -3.02 -2.01
N ALA A 193 -2.11 -2.08 -2.66
CA ALA A 193 -2.24 -1.87 -4.11
C ALA A 193 -1.35 -2.80 -4.95
N VAL A 194 -0.13 -3.14 -4.52
CA VAL A 194 0.79 -3.95 -5.33
C VAL A 194 0.30 -5.40 -5.48
N PRO A 195 -0.10 -6.11 -4.41
CA PRO A 195 -0.72 -7.42 -4.54
C PRO A 195 -2.03 -7.38 -5.34
N PHE A 196 -2.82 -6.31 -5.21
CA PHE A 196 -4.06 -6.15 -5.97
C PHE A 196 -3.79 -6.02 -7.47
N GLN A 197 -2.79 -5.24 -7.91
CA GLN A 197 -2.38 -5.17 -9.32
C GLN A 197 -1.94 -6.54 -9.84
N LEU A 198 -1.18 -7.29 -9.06
CA LEU A 198 -0.80 -8.66 -9.42
C LEU A 198 -2.03 -9.56 -9.55
N ALA A 199 -2.98 -9.46 -8.61
CA ALA A 199 -4.24 -10.21 -8.64
C ALA A 199 -5.07 -9.93 -9.91
N ILE A 200 -5.20 -8.65 -10.32
CA ILE A 200 -5.88 -8.25 -11.56
C ILE A 200 -5.27 -9.00 -12.77
N VAL A 201 -3.94 -8.96 -12.88
CA VAL A 201 -3.23 -9.57 -14.03
C VAL A 201 -3.37 -11.09 -14.04
N LEU A 202 -3.16 -11.72 -12.88
CA LEU A 202 -3.26 -13.20 -12.78
C LEU A 202 -4.69 -13.68 -12.99
N ALA A 203 -5.68 -13.00 -12.41
CA ALA A 203 -7.10 -13.34 -12.61
C ALA A 203 -7.50 -13.21 -14.09
N LEU A 204 -7.10 -12.15 -14.79
CA LEU A 204 -7.30 -11.99 -16.23
C LEU A 204 -6.60 -13.09 -17.03
N LEU A 205 -5.33 -13.37 -16.75
CA LEU A 205 -4.54 -14.37 -17.45
C LEU A 205 -5.17 -15.77 -17.37
N TRP A 206 -5.56 -16.18 -16.17
CA TRP A 206 -6.12 -17.50 -15.94
C TRP A 206 -7.57 -17.61 -16.42
N THR A 207 -8.37 -16.54 -16.30
CA THR A 207 -9.72 -16.46 -16.90
C THR A 207 -9.65 -16.64 -18.43
N VAL A 208 -8.75 -15.89 -19.09
CA VAL A 208 -8.56 -16.02 -20.56
C VAL A 208 -8.17 -17.45 -20.94
N ARG A 209 -7.27 -18.08 -20.21
CA ARG A 209 -6.88 -19.47 -20.47
C ARG A 209 -8.01 -20.45 -20.22
N HIS A 210 -8.77 -20.29 -19.14
CA HIS A 210 -9.93 -21.11 -18.85
C HIS A 210 -10.95 -21.06 -20.00
N LEU A 211 -11.35 -19.86 -20.38
CA LEU A 211 -12.36 -19.66 -21.43
C LEU A 211 -11.89 -20.10 -22.83
N ARG A 212 -10.57 -20.15 -23.08
CA ARG A 212 -10.00 -20.63 -24.33
C ARG A 212 -9.86 -22.15 -24.40
N THR A 213 -9.53 -22.78 -23.30
CA THR A 213 -9.13 -24.19 -23.27
C THR A 213 -10.17 -25.10 -22.64
N GLY A 214 -11.10 -24.58 -21.86
CA GLY A 214 -12.05 -25.34 -21.05
C GLY A 214 -11.41 -26.07 -19.85
N VAL A 215 -10.10 -25.91 -19.62
CA VAL A 215 -9.38 -26.60 -18.54
C VAL A 215 -9.78 -26.01 -17.20
N THR A 216 -10.39 -26.81 -16.31
CA THR A 216 -10.92 -26.40 -15.01
C THR A 216 -9.82 -25.91 -14.05
N MET A 217 -8.60 -26.42 -14.17
CA MET A 217 -7.47 -25.95 -13.35
C MET A 217 -7.26 -24.44 -13.48
N TYR A 218 -7.43 -23.87 -14.67
CA TYR A 218 -7.30 -22.43 -14.87
C TYR A 218 -8.43 -21.63 -14.22
N ALA A 219 -9.63 -22.21 -14.07
CA ALA A 219 -10.71 -21.60 -13.29
C ALA A 219 -10.34 -21.49 -11.79
N TRP A 220 -9.73 -22.55 -11.23
CA TRP A 220 -9.24 -22.53 -9.86
C TRP A 220 -8.10 -21.53 -9.64
N TRP A 221 -7.17 -21.44 -10.60
CA TRP A 221 -6.10 -20.43 -10.55
C TRP A 221 -6.66 -19.00 -10.64
N ALA A 222 -7.68 -18.77 -11.46
CA ALA A 222 -8.35 -17.48 -11.54
C ALA A 222 -9.08 -17.14 -10.23
N ALA A 223 -9.79 -18.10 -9.64
CA ALA A 223 -10.45 -17.95 -8.34
C ALA A 223 -9.41 -17.68 -7.24
N GLY A 224 -8.31 -18.44 -7.21
CA GLY A 224 -7.20 -18.21 -6.28
C GLY A 224 -6.58 -16.82 -6.40
N ALA A 225 -6.42 -16.30 -7.63
CA ALA A 225 -5.93 -14.93 -7.84
C ALA A 225 -6.92 -13.88 -7.34
N VAL A 226 -8.23 -14.11 -7.48
CA VAL A 226 -9.27 -13.23 -6.91
C VAL A 226 -9.22 -13.24 -5.39
N VAL A 227 -9.16 -14.43 -4.77
CA VAL A 227 -9.03 -14.59 -3.31
C VAL A 227 -7.74 -13.93 -2.82
N PHE A 228 -6.61 -14.15 -3.50
CA PHE A 228 -5.36 -13.46 -3.20
C PHE A 228 -5.55 -11.93 -3.20
N GLY A 229 -6.22 -11.37 -4.22
CA GLY A 229 -6.54 -9.94 -4.22
C GLY A 229 -7.40 -9.50 -3.03
N MET A 230 -8.40 -10.32 -2.65
CA MET A 230 -9.30 -10.05 -1.52
C MET A 230 -8.57 -10.07 -0.16
N LEU A 231 -7.48 -10.83 -0.04
CA LEU A 231 -6.65 -10.83 1.18
C LEU A 231 -5.86 -9.53 1.38
N PHE A 232 -5.72 -8.71 0.33
CA PHE A 232 -4.93 -7.48 0.38
C PHE A 232 -5.74 -6.21 0.12
N SER A 233 -6.88 -6.30 -0.59
CA SER A 233 -7.63 -5.11 -0.98
C SER A 233 -9.13 -5.36 -1.11
N VAL A 234 -9.91 -4.49 -0.48
CA VAL A 234 -11.38 -4.46 -0.62
C VAL A 234 -11.80 -4.23 -2.09
N LYS A 235 -10.98 -3.52 -2.89
CA LYS A 235 -11.22 -3.31 -4.33
C LYS A 235 -11.34 -4.63 -5.10
N ALA A 236 -10.76 -5.74 -4.61
CA ALA A 236 -10.85 -7.05 -5.25
C ALA A 236 -12.27 -7.63 -5.28
N LEU A 237 -13.21 -7.11 -4.50
CA LEU A 237 -14.64 -7.37 -4.60
C LEU A 237 -15.15 -7.19 -6.04
N PHE A 238 -14.60 -6.21 -6.77
CA PHE A 238 -15.02 -5.86 -8.12
C PHE A 238 -14.29 -6.62 -9.23
N LEU A 239 -13.30 -7.49 -8.90
CA LEU A 239 -12.60 -8.28 -9.91
C LEU A 239 -13.52 -9.22 -10.70
N PRO A 240 -14.39 -10.05 -10.08
CA PRO A 240 -15.26 -10.94 -10.82
C PRO A 240 -16.18 -10.24 -11.83
N PRO A 241 -16.88 -9.13 -11.50
CA PRO A 241 -17.67 -8.40 -12.50
C PRO A 241 -16.80 -7.77 -13.61
N LEU A 242 -15.58 -7.30 -13.30
CA LEU A 242 -14.66 -6.80 -14.32
C LEU A 242 -14.16 -7.91 -15.28
N LEU A 243 -13.84 -9.09 -14.73
CA LEU A 243 -13.48 -10.26 -15.54
C LEU A 243 -14.62 -10.66 -16.49
N PHE A 244 -15.86 -10.66 -16.00
CA PHE A 244 -17.04 -10.92 -16.81
C PHE A 244 -17.21 -9.87 -17.90
N ALA A 245 -17.13 -8.58 -17.56
CA ALA A 245 -17.22 -7.47 -18.51
C ALA A 245 -16.14 -7.56 -19.60
N PHE A 246 -14.89 -7.87 -19.21
CA PHE A 246 -13.78 -8.10 -20.14
C PHE A 246 -14.07 -9.28 -21.10
N ALA A 247 -14.52 -10.42 -20.58
CA ALA A 247 -14.84 -11.59 -21.36
C ALA A 247 -15.95 -11.31 -22.39
N VAL A 248 -17.03 -10.66 -21.94
CA VAL A 248 -18.16 -10.23 -22.79
C VAL A 248 -17.71 -9.27 -23.88
N ALA A 249 -16.82 -8.35 -23.54
CA ALA A 249 -16.36 -7.33 -24.48
C ALA A 249 -15.44 -7.90 -25.59
N PHE A 250 -14.57 -8.89 -25.27
CA PHE A 250 -13.46 -9.26 -26.16
C PHE A 250 -13.40 -10.74 -26.52
N LEU A 251 -13.81 -11.67 -25.64
CA LEU A 251 -13.60 -13.10 -25.87
C LEU A 251 -14.79 -13.75 -26.60
N TYR A 252 -16.03 -13.37 -26.26
CA TYR A 252 -17.22 -13.94 -26.86
C TYR A 252 -17.66 -13.21 -28.14
N PRO A 253 -18.31 -13.92 -29.09
CA PRO A 253 -18.76 -13.36 -30.35
C PRO A 253 -20.07 -12.57 -30.20
N GLY A 254 -20.24 -11.51 -31.00
CA GLY A 254 -21.51 -10.78 -31.13
C GLY A 254 -21.55 -9.41 -30.50
N GLY A 255 -22.77 -8.87 -30.37
CA GLY A 255 -23.04 -7.65 -29.61
C GLY A 255 -23.04 -7.93 -28.11
N LEU A 256 -22.86 -6.90 -27.25
CA LEU A 256 -22.68 -7.07 -25.80
C LEU A 256 -23.76 -7.94 -25.15
N ALA A 257 -25.04 -7.68 -25.39
CA ALA A 257 -26.14 -8.45 -24.79
C ALA A 257 -26.10 -9.91 -25.19
N ARG A 258 -25.84 -10.22 -26.48
CA ARG A 258 -25.70 -11.60 -26.97
C ARG A 258 -24.48 -12.28 -26.40
N SER A 259 -23.35 -11.58 -26.36
CA SER A 259 -22.09 -12.08 -25.75
C SER A 259 -22.26 -12.34 -24.26
N ALA A 260 -22.93 -11.46 -23.50
CA ALA A 260 -23.20 -11.64 -22.08
C ALA A 260 -24.08 -12.88 -21.82
N ARG A 261 -25.18 -13.01 -22.58
CA ARG A 261 -26.05 -14.20 -22.48
C ARG A 261 -25.28 -15.46 -22.80
N TYR A 262 -24.48 -15.44 -23.87
CA TYR A 262 -23.68 -16.60 -24.31
C TYR A 262 -22.61 -16.96 -23.26
N ALA A 263 -21.86 -15.98 -22.76
CA ALA A 263 -20.86 -16.16 -21.72
C ALA A 263 -21.46 -16.79 -20.46
N PHE A 264 -22.60 -16.26 -20.00
CA PHE A 264 -23.28 -16.77 -18.81
C PHE A 264 -23.73 -18.22 -18.98
N TRP A 265 -24.40 -18.57 -20.10
CA TRP A 265 -24.93 -19.93 -20.31
C TRP A 265 -23.86 -20.97 -20.56
N LEU A 266 -22.78 -20.60 -21.28
CA LEU A 266 -21.70 -21.52 -21.62
C LEU A 266 -20.84 -21.86 -20.40
N ASP A 267 -20.48 -20.85 -19.62
CA ASP A 267 -19.55 -20.96 -18.48
C ASP A 267 -20.21 -20.61 -17.15
N ARG A 268 -21.53 -20.91 -17.01
CA ARG A 268 -22.35 -20.52 -15.86
C ARG A 268 -21.77 -20.93 -14.50
N ARG A 269 -21.15 -22.13 -14.42
CA ARG A 269 -20.56 -22.62 -13.16
C ARG A 269 -19.39 -21.76 -12.73
N TYR A 270 -18.57 -21.33 -13.68
CA TYR A 270 -17.45 -20.44 -13.43
C TYR A 270 -17.93 -19.06 -12.96
N TRP A 271 -18.87 -18.43 -13.68
CA TRP A 271 -19.37 -17.11 -13.34
C TRP A 271 -20.18 -17.06 -12.04
N LEU A 272 -20.97 -18.11 -11.76
CA LEU A 272 -21.67 -18.24 -10.49
C LEU A 272 -20.68 -18.43 -9.33
N GLY A 273 -19.62 -19.22 -9.52
CA GLY A 273 -18.54 -19.36 -8.54
C GLY A 273 -17.84 -18.02 -8.26
N MET A 274 -17.51 -17.26 -9.31
CA MET A 274 -16.93 -15.92 -9.17
C MET A 274 -17.88 -14.93 -8.47
N ALA A 275 -19.17 -14.96 -8.78
CA ALA A 275 -20.17 -14.14 -8.09
C ALA A 275 -20.31 -14.54 -6.62
N ALA A 276 -20.27 -15.85 -6.32
CA ALA A 276 -20.30 -16.34 -4.95
C ALA A 276 -19.09 -15.87 -4.13
N LEU A 277 -17.89 -15.82 -4.72
CA LEU A 277 -16.70 -15.25 -4.08
C LEU A 277 -16.90 -13.77 -3.74
N SER A 278 -17.39 -12.95 -4.68
CA SER A 278 -17.67 -11.53 -4.40
C SER A 278 -18.72 -11.35 -3.31
N LEU A 279 -19.83 -12.09 -3.37
CA LEU A 279 -20.90 -11.97 -2.39
C LEU A 279 -20.47 -12.47 -1.00
N GLY A 280 -19.73 -13.57 -0.95
CA GLY A 280 -19.17 -14.10 0.30
C GLY A 280 -18.19 -13.13 0.96
N TYR A 281 -17.29 -12.54 0.16
CA TYR A 281 -16.37 -11.53 0.66
C TYR A 281 -17.10 -10.26 1.14
N LEU A 282 -18.11 -9.79 0.38
CA LEU A 282 -18.92 -8.65 0.78
C LEU A 282 -19.66 -8.93 2.10
N ALA A 283 -20.24 -10.14 2.25
CA ALA A 283 -20.90 -10.52 3.49
C ALA A 283 -19.93 -10.52 4.67
N LEU A 284 -18.73 -11.09 4.51
CA LEU A 284 -17.68 -11.09 5.53
C LEU A 284 -17.25 -9.65 5.90
N TYR A 285 -17.02 -8.80 4.91
CA TYR A 285 -16.67 -7.39 5.11
C TYR A 285 -17.75 -6.65 5.93
N LEU A 286 -19.03 -6.80 5.55
CA LEU A 286 -20.14 -6.16 6.24
C LEU A 286 -20.34 -6.70 7.66
N LEU A 287 -20.08 -7.99 7.89
CA LEU A 287 -20.12 -8.58 9.24
C LEU A 287 -19.03 -7.98 10.13
N ARG A 288 -17.79 -7.84 9.61
CA ARG A 288 -16.69 -7.25 10.37
C ARG A 288 -16.93 -5.75 10.63
N GLN A 289 -17.43 -5.01 9.65
CA GLN A 289 -17.76 -3.59 9.82
C GLN A 289 -18.82 -3.37 10.92
N ARG A 290 -19.77 -4.30 11.08
CA ARG A 290 -20.78 -4.21 12.15
C ARG A 290 -20.26 -4.61 13.53
N ALA A 291 -19.22 -5.43 13.59
CA ALA A 291 -18.61 -5.89 14.83
C ALA A 291 -17.59 -4.90 15.41
N GLY A 292 -17.06 -3.98 14.58
CA GLY A 292 -16.19 -2.89 15.03
C GLY A 292 -16.96 -1.75 15.67
N ASP A 293 -16.26 -0.83 16.30
CA ASP A 293 -16.82 0.35 16.98
C ASP A 293 -17.45 1.40 16.02
N GLY A 294 -17.41 1.14 14.72
CA GLY A 294 -18.01 1.99 13.68
C GLY A 294 -17.23 3.28 13.36
N SER A 295 -16.20 3.61 14.13
CA SER A 295 -15.43 4.87 13.99
C SER A 295 -14.56 4.91 12.72
N GLU A 296 -14.17 3.75 12.20
CA GLU A 296 -13.24 3.63 11.08
C GLU A 296 -13.89 3.17 9.75
N GLY A 297 -15.21 3.04 9.71
CA GLY A 297 -15.95 2.46 8.59
C GLY A 297 -16.36 3.43 7.49
N ALA A 298 -17.21 2.92 6.59
CA ALA A 298 -17.86 3.73 5.57
C ALA A 298 -18.84 4.72 6.23
N SER A 299 -18.74 5.99 5.85
CA SER A 299 -19.61 7.06 6.33
C SER A 299 -20.47 7.62 5.19
N VAL A 300 -21.51 8.37 5.54
CA VAL A 300 -22.35 9.03 4.54
C VAL A 300 -21.55 10.14 3.86
N PRO A 301 -21.36 10.09 2.52
CA PRO A 301 -20.63 11.11 1.82
C PRO A 301 -21.31 12.48 1.90
N VAL A 302 -20.52 13.54 2.09
CA VAL A 302 -20.96 14.94 1.94
C VAL A 302 -20.72 15.35 0.50
N TRP A 303 -21.73 15.86 -0.17
CA TRP A 303 -21.67 16.15 -1.62
C TRP A 303 -20.52 17.07 -2.02
N GLU A 304 -20.24 18.10 -1.25
CA GLU A 304 -19.15 19.04 -1.52
C GLU A 304 -17.78 18.31 -1.49
N ALA A 305 -17.49 17.57 -0.43
CA ALA A 305 -16.26 16.78 -0.31
C ALA A 305 -16.18 15.69 -1.37
N ALA A 306 -17.26 14.93 -1.57
CA ALA A 306 -17.33 13.86 -2.56
C ALA A 306 -17.12 14.36 -3.99
N SER A 307 -17.74 15.47 -4.37
CA SER A 307 -17.58 16.06 -5.72
C SER A 307 -16.18 16.61 -5.94
N GLY A 308 -15.57 17.23 -4.93
CA GLY A 308 -14.19 17.68 -4.94
C GLY A 308 -13.22 16.52 -5.12
N LEU A 309 -13.42 15.44 -4.35
CA LEU A 309 -12.64 14.20 -4.42
C LEU A 309 -12.73 13.56 -5.82
N ILE A 310 -13.94 13.38 -6.37
CA ILE A 310 -14.14 12.83 -7.71
C ILE A 310 -13.44 13.68 -8.77
N ARG A 311 -13.60 15.02 -8.69
CA ARG A 311 -12.95 15.94 -9.62
C ARG A 311 -11.44 15.76 -9.60
N ARG A 312 -10.81 15.76 -8.44
CA ARG A 312 -9.36 15.60 -8.34
C ARG A 312 -8.91 14.23 -8.85
N MET A 313 -9.54 13.14 -8.42
CA MET A 313 -9.18 11.79 -8.87
C MET A 313 -9.28 11.61 -10.39
N VAL A 314 -10.42 12.00 -10.98
CA VAL A 314 -10.76 11.67 -12.38
C VAL A 314 -10.30 12.74 -13.35
N VAL A 315 -10.34 14.03 -12.96
CA VAL A 315 -10.04 15.13 -13.88
C VAL A 315 -8.59 15.58 -13.79
N GLU A 316 -7.97 15.52 -12.61
CA GLU A 316 -6.62 16.04 -12.38
C GLU A 316 -5.57 14.91 -12.31
N VAL A 317 -5.76 13.94 -11.40
CA VAL A 317 -4.77 12.89 -11.09
C VAL A 317 -4.66 11.85 -12.21
N PHE A 318 -5.79 11.25 -12.59
CA PHE A 318 -5.76 10.15 -13.54
C PHE A 318 -5.20 10.57 -14.91
N PRO A 319 -5.69 11.62 -15.61
CA PRO A 319 -5.21 11.92 -16.96
C PRO A 319 -3.76 12.41 -16.99
N THR A 320 -3.32 13.16 -15.98
CA THR A 320 -1.93 13.63 -15.91
C THR A 320 -0.98 12.45 -15.63
N GLY A 321 -1.31 11.63 -14.62
CA GLY A 321 -0.47 10.51 -14.23
C GLY A 321 -0.46 9.36 -15.26
N ALA A 322 -1.59 9.08 -15.93
CA ALA A 322 -1.68 8.08 -17.00
C ALA A 322 -0.82 8.44 -18.22
N LEU A 323 -0.55 9.72 -18.45
CA LEU A 323 0.23 10.23 -19.59
C LEU A 323 1.68 10.62 -19.23
N GLY A 324 2.19 10.18 -18.08
CA GLY A 324 3.59 10.34 -17.70
C GLY A 324 3.90 11.54 -16.79
N GLY A 325 2.89 12.31 -16.34
CA GLY A 325 2.97 13.31 -15.29
C GLY A 325 2.42 12.80 -13.95
N PRO A 326 2.08 13.67 -13.01
CA PRO A 326 2.28 15.10 -13.02
C PRO A 326 3.76 15.49 -12.94
N TYR A 327 4.09 16.73 -13.26
CA TYR A 327 5.47 17.23 -13.17
C TYR A 327 5.72 18.03 -11.90
N VAL A 328 4.66 18.44 -11.22
CA VAL A 328 4.68 19.16 -9.94
C VAL A 328 3.96 18.29 -8.91
N TRP A 329 4.63 18.08 -7.79
CA TRP A 329 4.13 17.39 -6.62
C TRP A 329 4.14 18.37 -5.45
N ARG A 330 3.00 18.56 -4.79
CA ARG A 330 2.91 19.36 -3.58
C ARG A 330 3.31 18.49 -2.39
N PRO A 331 4.41 18.81 -1.70
CA PRO A 331 4.82 18.04 -0.52
C PRO A 331 3.74 18.04 0.55
N ILE A 332 3.65 16.95 1.30
CA ILE A 332 2.75 16.77 2.45
C ILE A 332 3.49 16.20 3.65
N THR A 333 3.00 16.49 4.83
CA THR A 333 3.38 15.82 6.07
C THR A 333 2.50 14.57 6.23
N PRO A 334 3.06 13.42 6.66
CA PRO A 334 4.43 13.22 7.17
C PRO A 334 5.49 13.16 6.05
N THR A 335 5.18 12.66 4.86
CA THR A 335 6.08 12.59 3.70
C THR A 335 5.31 12.28 2.42
N GLY A 336 5.88 12.58 1.27
CA GLY A 336 5.28 12.33 -0.02
C GLY A 336 4.72 13.57 -0.70
N GLY A 337 3.94 13.38 -1.76
CA GLY A 337 3.41 14.50 -2.55
C GLY A 337 2.04 14.22 -3.14
N LEU A 338 1.19 15.22 -3.12
CA LEU A 338 -0.08 15.26 -3.84
C LEU A 338 0.11 15.80 -5.25
N VAL A 339 -0.75 15.35 -6.15
CA VAL A 339 -0.77 15.86 -7.54
C VAL A 339 -1.28 17.29 -7.55
N ASP A 340 -0.46 18.20 -8.09
CA ASP A 340 -0.80 19.61 -8.25
C ASP A 340 -0.46 20.08 -9.68
N PRO A 341 -1.26 19.71 -10.69
CA PRO A 341 -0.94 19.94 -12.07
C PRO A 341 -1.12 21.40 -12.45
N LEU A 342 -0.10 21.99 -13.07
CA LEU A 342 -0.24 23.29 -13.70
C LEU A 342 -1.37 23.26 -14.74
N GLY A 343 -2.17 24.31 -14.82
CA GLY A 343 -3.31 24.39 -15.74
C GLY A 343 -3.00 24.01 -17.19
N PRO A 344 -1.93 24.52 -17.83
CA PRO A 344 -1.53 24.11 -19.18
C PRO A 344 -1.18 22.61 -19.29
N VAL A 345 -0.57 22.01 -18.27
CA VAL A 345 -0.24 20.58 -18.24
C VAL A 345 -1.52 19.74 -18.18
N LEU A 346 -2.48 20.12 -17.34
CA LEU A 346 -3.77 19.46 -17.26
C LEU A 346 -4.55 19.52 -18.57
N ILE A 347 -4.63 20.71 -19.19
CA ILE A 347 -5.28 20.87 -20.49
C ILE A 347 -4.58 20.03 -21.56
N GLY A 348 -3.24 20.06 -21.60
CA GLY A 348 -2.45 19.26 -22.52
C GLY A 348 -2.68 17.75 -22.34
N ALA A 349 -2.74 17.27 -21.09
CA ALA A 349 -3.06 15.89 -20.77
C ALA A 349 -4.44 15.48 -21.32
N TRP A 350 -5.46 16.31 -21.12
CA TRP A 350 -6.79 16.05 -21.67
C TRP A 350 -6.83 16.06 -23.19
N ILE A 351 -6.14 16.99 -23.84
CA ILE A 351 -6.04 17.02 -25.31
C ILE A 351 -5.43 15.71 -25.83
N VAL A 352 -4.32 15.26 -25.23
CA VAL A 352 -3.65 14.02 -25.63
C VAL A 352 -4.54 12.81 -25.34
N PHE A 353 -5.17 12.74 -24.17
CA PHE A 353 -6.06 11.64 -23.80
C PHE A 353 -7.24 11.54 -24.77
N VAL A 354 -7.93 12.65 -25.05
CA VAL A 354 -9.04 12.69 -26.02
C VAL A 354 -8.57 12.32 -27.42
N ALA A 355 -7.41 12.82 -27.85
CA ALA A 355 -6.83 12.45 -29.15
C ALA A 355 -6.57 10.94 -29.28
N ILE A 356 -6.04 10.29 -28.23
CA ILE A 356 -5.84 8.83 -28.18
C ILE A 356 -7.19 8.09 -28.30
N VAL A 357 -8.19 8.52 -27.51
CA VAL A 357 -9.54 7.94 -27.57
C VAL A 357 -10.13 8.06 -28.99
N VAL A 358 -10.15 9.26 -29.54
CA VAL A 358 -10.70 9.54 -30.89
C VAL A 358 -9.94 8.74 -31.94
N ALA A 359 -8.60 8.77 -31.94
CA ALA A 359 -7.79 8.00 -32.89
C ALA A 359 -8.12 6.50 -32.84
N SER A 360 -8.25 5.95 -31.65
CA SER A 360 -8.59 4.53 -31.48
C SER A 360 -9.98 4.19 -32.00
N LEU A 361 -10.97 5.06 -31.75
CA LEU A 361 -12.35 4.90 -32.23
C LEU A 361 -12.45 4.99 -33.77
N LEU A 362 -11.66 5.88 -34.37
CA LEU A 362 -11.58 6.00 -35.85
C LEU A 362 -10.88 4.78 -36.47
N LEU A 363 -9.87 4.22 -35.80
CA LEU A 363 -9.12 3.08 -36.31
C LEU A 363 -9.84 1.74 -36.08
N ARG A 364 -10.62 1.60 -34.99
CA ARG A 364 -11.27 0.35 -34.61
C ARG A 364 -12.68 0.56 -34.06
N ARG A 365 -13.68 -0.02 -34.73
CA ARG A 365 -15.10 0.05 -34.33
C ARG A 365 -15.37 -0.48 -32.91
N ARG A 366 -14.53 -1.38 -32.36
CA ARG A 366 -14.70 -1.98 -31.03
C ARG A 366 -13.86 -1.28 -29.94
N ALA A 367 -13.08 -0.25 -30.27
CA ALA A 367 -12.25 0.46 -29.31
C ALA A 367 -13.06 1.03 -28.13
N TRP A 368 -14.30 1.47 -28.36
CA TRP A 368 -15.17 1.99 -27.30
C TRP A 368 -15.39 1.00 -26.15
N ARG A 369 -15.33 -0.34 -26.41
CA ARG A 369 -15.46 -1.38 -25.37
C ARG A 369 -14.29 -1.34 -24.41
N ALA A 370 -13.09 -1.04 -24.90
CA ALA A 370 -11.90 -0.89 -24.09
C ALA A 370 -12.01 0.36 -23.18
N TRP A 371 -12.45 1.48 -23.74
CA TRP A 371 -12.67 2.71 -22.96
C TRP A 371 -13.81 2.57 -21.95
N ALA A 372 -14.87 1.83 -22.29
CA ALA A 372 -15.94 1.50 -21.34
C ALA A 372 -15.45 0.64 -20.16
N LEU A 373 -14.49 -0.29 -20.37
CA LEU A 373 -13.85 -1.04 -19.29
C LEU A 373 -13.03 -0.11 -18.37
N LEU A 374 -12.26 0.84 -18.93
CA LEU A 374 -11.52 1.80 -18.14
C LEU A 374 -12.46 2.70 -17.32
N ALA A 375 -13.51 3.23 -17.96
CA ALA A 375 -14.50 4.04 -17.25
C ALA A 375 -15.20 3.24 -16.13
N GLY A 376 -15.56 1.98 -16.41
CA GLY A 376 -16.12 1.09 -15.40
C GLY A 376 -15.15 0.81 -14.25
N HIS A 377 -13.86 0.62 -14.53
CA HIS A 377 -12.85 0.46 -13.49
C HIS A 377 -12.74 1.72 -12.63
N LEU A 378 -12.50 2.88 -13.25
CA LEU A 378 -12.41 4.16 -12.53
C LEU A 378 -13.63 4.43 -11.66
N VAL A 379 -14.85 4.17 -12.17
CA VAL A 379 -16.08 4.43 -11.40
C VAL A 379 -16.27 3.41 -10.29
N PHE A 380 -16.26 2.11 -10.59
CA PHE A 380 -16.68 1.08 -9.63
C PHE A 380 -15.55 0.59 -8.73
N VAL A 381 -14.29 0.61 -9.19
CA VAL A 381 -13.15 0.11 -8.39
C VAL A 381 -12.46 1.24 -7.65
N ASP A 382 -12.34 2.43 -8.26
CA ASP A 382 -11.63 3.56 -7.65
C ASP A 382 -12.56 4.57 -7.00
N VAL A 383 -13.48 5.19 -7.77
CA VAL A 383 -14.30 6.31 -7.29
C VAL A 383 -15.31 5.87 -6.22
N VAL A 384 -16.13 4.87 -6.50
CA VAL A 384 -17.21 4.48 -5.58
C VAL A 384 -16.69 4.06 -4.20
N PRO A 385 -15.69 3.14 -4.08
CA PRO A 385 -15.15 2.79 -2.77
C PRO A 385 -14.49 3.96 -2.06
N THR A 386 -13.76 4.81 -2.79
CA THR A 386 -13.07 5.97 -2.20
C THR A 386 -14.07 7.03 -1.70
N VAL A 387 -15.15 7.29 -2.45
CA VAL A 387 -16.21 8.21 -2.01
C VAL A 387 -16.91 7.68 -0.75
N ILE A 388 -17.19 6.38 -0.69
CA ILE A 388 -17.80 5.76 0.51
C ILE A 388 -16.86 5.86 1.71
N ALA A 389 -15.56 5.66 1.51
CA ALA A 389 -14.59 5.65 2.60
C ALA A 389 -14.11 7.06 3.02
N ARG A 390 -14.07 8.03 2.10
CA ARG A 390 -13.41 9.35 2.30
C ARG A 390 -14.29 10.55 1.92
N GLY A 391 -15.45 10.35 1.31
CA GLY A 391 -16.32 11.44 0.82
C GLY A 391 -16.98 12.29 1.90
N HIS A 392 -16.75 12.01 3.17
CA HIS A 392 -17.15 12.82 4.32
C HIS A 392 -16.03 13.77 4.80
N MET A 393 -14.81 13.55 4.36
CA MET A 393 -13.64 14.36 4.69
C MET A 393 -13.61 15.64 3.81
N TYR A 394 -12.45 16.04 3.32
CA TYR A 394 -12.29 17.15 2.40
C TYR A 394 -11.84 16.67 1.02
N GLY A 395 -12.26 17.37 -0.04
CA GLY A 395 -12.02 16.97 -1.44
C GLY A 395 -10.54 16.91 -1.85
N GLU A 396 -9.66 17.57 -1.11
CA GLU A 396 -8.20 17.57 -1.32
C GLU A 396 -7.60 16.15 -1.28
N VAL A 397 -8.16 15.24 -0.49
CA VAL A 397 -7.74 13.83 -0.40
C VAL A 397 -7.72 13.15 -1.77
N GLY A 398 -8.60 13.58 -2.70
CA GLY A 398 -8.63 13.05 -4.06
C GLY A 398 -7.39 13.37 -4.92
N ALA A 399 -6.52 14.29 -4.49
CA ALA A 399 -5.27 14.60 -5.17
C ALA A 399 -4.17 13.53 -4.94
N ASP A 400 -4.40 12.56 -4.07
CA ASP A 400 -3.48 11.47 -3.82
C ASP A 400 -3.64 10.37 -4.89
N PRO A 401 -2.57 10.04 -5.65
CA PRO A 401 -2.63 9.02 -6.70
C PRO A 401 -2.90 7.60 -6.21
N ARG A 402 -2.71 7.30 -4.91
CA ARG A 402 -2.95 5.96 -4.37
C ARG A 402 -4.37 5.46 -4.63
N TYR A 403 -5.33 6.35 -4.74
CA TYR A 403 -6.72 6.00 -4.99
C TYR A 403 -6.99 5.50 -6.41
N VAL A 404 -6.13 5.88 -7.40
CA VAL A 404 -6.24 5.50 -8.81
C VAL A 404 -4.99 4.80 -9.35
N ALA A 405 -4.11 4.30 -8.48
CA ALA A 405 -2.84 3.68 -8.87
C ALA A 405 -3.01 2.43 -9.74
N ASP A 406 -4.00 1.61 -9.47
CA ASP A 406 -4.32 0.40 -10.23
C ASP A 406 -4.97 0.71 -11.59
N ALA A 407 -5.57 1.90 -11.78
CA ALA A 407 -6.01 2.36 -13.08
C ALA A 407 -4.86 2.50 -14.10
N ALA A 408 -3.61 2.67 -13.66
CA ALA A 408 -2.44 2.67 -14.55
C ALA A 408 -2.27 1.35 -15.31
N LEU A 409 -2.44 0.21 -14.61
CA LEU A 409 -2.44 -1.13 -15.21
C LEU A 409 -3.58 -1.31 -16.21
N VAL A 410 -4.79 -0.89 -15.81
CA VAL A 410 -5.99 -1.04 -16.64
C VAL A 410 -5.90 -0.13 -17.86
N PHE A 411 -5.41 1.11 -17.72
CA PHE A 411 -5.16 2.01 -18.84
C PHE A 411 -4.17 1.43 -19.85
N ALA A 412 -3.06 0.86 -19.39
CA ALA A 412 -2.09 0.21 -20.26
C ALA A 412 -2.70 -0.99 -21.03
N LEU A 413 -3.53 -1.80 -20.36
CA LEU A 413 -4.27 -2.89 -21.00
C LEU A 413 -5.27 -2.35 -22.03
N VAL A 414 -6.00 -1.30 -21.68
CA VAL A 414 -7.00 -0.65 -22.54
C VAL A 414 -6.34 -0.03 -23.78
N LEU A 415 -5.16 0.57 -23.67
CA LEU A 415 -4.38 1.01 -24.83
C LEU A 415 -4.11 -0.17 -25.79
N ALA A 416 -3.67 -1.31 -25.28
CA ALA A 416 -3.48 -2.48 -26.13
C ALA A 416 -4.79 -2.95 -26.78
N LEU A 417 -5.89 -3.02 -26.01
CA LEU A 417 -7.21 -3.44 -26.49
C LEU A 417 -7.84 -2.46 -27.48
N ALA A 418 -7.57 -1.16 -27.33
CA ALA A 418 -8.11 -0.12 -28.21
C ALA A 418 -7.46 -0.12 -29.59
N PHE A 419 -6.17 -0.44 -29.68
CA PHE A 419 -5.41 -0.39 -30.94
C PHE A 419 -5.13 -1.75 -31.57
N LEU A 420 -5.09 -2.82 -30.78
CA LEU A 420 -4.70 -4.15 -31.27
C LEU A 420 -5.87 -5.16 -31.19
N PRO A 421 -6.14 -5.95 -32.24
CA PRO A 421 -7.12 -7.01 -32.18
C PRO A 421 -6.59 -8.17 -31.33
N VAL A 422 -7.43 -8.70 -30.43
CA VAL A 422 -7.14 -9.95 -29.71
C VAL A 422 -7.12 -11.15 -30.66
N LYS A 423 -6.58 -12.29 -30.23
CA LYS A 423 -6.46 -13.50 -31.09
C LYS A 423 -7.81 -13.95 -31.66
N GLU A 424 -8.88 -13.86 -30.87
CA GLU A 424 -10.25 -14.23 -31.28
C GLU A 424 -10.79 -13.34 -32.40
N GLU A 425 -10.53 -12.04 -32.34
CA GLU A 425 -10.97 -11.12 -33.40
C GLU A 425 -10.24 -11.39 -34.70
N ARG A 426 -8.93 -11.65 -34.64
CA ARG A 426 -8.14 -11.99 -35.81
C ARG A 426 -8.57 -13.30 -36.44
N ALA A 427 -8.86 -14.34 -35.64
CA ALA A 427 -9.34 -15.62 -36.18
C ALA A 427 -10.64 -15.42 -36.97
N ARG A 428 -11.57 -14.59 -36.47
CA ARG A 428 -12.82 -14.25 -37.13
C ARG A 428 -12.63 -13.49 -38.46
N GLU A 429 -11.70 -12.53 -38.48
CA GLU A 429 -11.35 -11.75 -39.67
C GLU A 429 -10.78 -12.65 -40.77
N HIS A 430 -9.95 -13.64 -40.41
CA HIS A 430 -9.40 -14.62 -41.39
C HIS A 430 -10.46 -15.51 -41.98
N VAL A 431 -11.44 -15.95 -41.18
CA VAL A 431 -12.55 -16.80 -41.70
C VAL A 431 -13.49 -15.97 -42.60
N GLY A 432 -13.77 -14.71 -42.26
CA GLY A 432 -14.57 -13.81 -43.08
C GLY A 432 -13.94 -13.47 -44.44
N ASN A 433 -12.62 -13.25 -44.46
CA ASN A 433 -11.89 -12.91 -45.69
C ASN A 433 -11.52 -14.12 -46.58
N ALA A 434 -11.63 -15.36 -46.07
CA ALA A 434 -11.41 -16.54 -46.88
C ALA A 434 -12.55 -16.79 -47.89
N GLY A 435 -13.73 -16.16 -47.69
CA GLY A 435 -14.89 -16.19 -48.58
C GLY A 435 -14.88 -15.13 -49.70
N GLU A 436 -14.07 -14.09 -49.58
CA GLU A 436 -13.98 -13.03 -50.59
C GLU A 436 -12.56 -13.02 -51.19
N GLY A 437 -12.43 -13.61 -52.36
CA GLY A 437 -11.21 -13.63 -53.15
C GLY A 437 -10.81 -12.20 -53.58
N HIS A 438 -10.09 -11.47 -52.72
CA HIS A 438 -9.62 -10.09 -53.01
C HIS A 438 -8.12 -10.01 -53.29
N ASP A 439 -7.90 -9.57 -54.49
CA ASP A 439 -6.70 -9.18 -55.22
C ASP A 439 -5.50 -8.63 -54.35
N ARG A 440 -4.39 -9.37 -54.38
CA ARG A 440 -3.13 -9.05 -53.73
C ARG A 440 -2.30 -8.03 -54.56
N ARG A 441 -2.81 -6.83 -54.80
CA ARG A 441 -2.03 -5.75 -55.40
C ARG A 441 -2.06 -4.46 -54.55
N ARG A 442 -1.31 -4.44 -53.41
CA ARG A 442 -0.93 -3.20 -52.69
C ARG A 442 0.32 -3.44 -51.84
N GLY A 443 1.50 -3.57 -52.47
CA GLY A 443 2.73 -3.99 -51.76
C GLY A 443 3.65 -2.89 -51.21
N THR A 444 3.83 -1.79 -51.90
CA THR A 444 4.95 -0.84 -51.58
C THR A 444 4.55 0.34 -50.69
N GLY A 445 3.32 0.87 -50.81
CA GLY A 445 2.85 1.99 -49.96
C GLY A 445 2.61 1.59 -48.49
N ARG A 446 2.12 0.36 -48.24
CA ARG A 446 1.86 -0.15 -46.87
C ARG A 446 3.12 -0.31 -46.03
N VAL A 447 4.25 -0.67 -46.65
CA VAL A 447 5.54 -0.87 -45.94
C VAL A 447 6.13 0.47 -45.47
N ARG A 448 5.99 1.54 -46.27
CA ARG A 448 6.49 2.87 -45.93
C ARG A 448 5.67 3.53 -44.82
N VAL A 449 4.34 3.44 -44.89
CA VAL A 449 3.42 3.92 -43.85
C VAL A 449 3.65 3.17 -42.55
N GLY A 450 3.88 1.86 -42.59
CA GLY A 450 4.18 1.07 -41.39
C GLY A 450 5.49 1.44 -40.69
N ARG A 451 6.53 1.83 -41.45
CA ARG A 451 7.82 2.29 -40.85
C ARG A 451 7.68 3.65 -40.18
N VAL A 452 6.99 4.59 -40.81
CA VAL A 452 6.73 5.94 -40.24
C VAL A 452 5.88 5.83 -38.97
N ALA A 453 4.81 5.04 -38.99
CA ALA A 453 3.99 4.81 -37.82
C ALA A 453 4.76 4.11 -36.67
N GLY A 454 5.67 3.19 -37.00
CA GLY A 454 6.55 2.55 -36.01
C GLY A 454 7.55 3.51 -35.38
N ALA A 455 8.15 4.39 -36.18
CA ALA A 455 9.08 5.42 -35.68
C ALA A 455 8.34 6.44 -34.81
N ALA A 456 7.16 6.90 -35.22
CA ALA A 456 6.34 7.80 -34.42
C ALA A 456 5.94 7.17 -33.07
N ALA A 457 5.51 5.89 -33.08
CA ALA A 457 5.19 5.17 -31.86
C ALA A 457 6.39 5.02 -30.91
N LEU A 458 7.60 4.79 -31.46
CA LEU A 458 8.82 4.73 -30.66
C LEU A 458 9.13 6.10 -30.01
N VAL A 459 9.05 7.19 -30.77
CA VAL A 459 9.28 8.55 -30.26
C VAL A 459 8.28 8.87 -29.13
N VAL A 460 6.99 8.62 -29.33
CA VAL A 460 5.96 8.83 -28.31
C VAL A 460 6.24 8.00 -27.06
N THR A 461 6.68 6.74 -27.21
CA THR A 461 7.02 5.87 -26.07
C THR A 461 8.24 6.38 -25.30
N LEU A 462 9.27 6.87 -26.00
CA LEU A 462 10.45 7.44 -25.37
C LEU A 462 10.15 8.77 -24.67
N VAL A 463 9.31 9.63 -25.27
CA VAL A 463 8.83 10.86 -24.63
C VAL A 463 8.03 10.52 -23.37
N TYR A 464 7.12 9.54 -23.42
CA TYR A 464 6.39 9.07 -22.25
C TYR A 464 7.34 8.56 -21.16
N ALA A 465 8.31 7.71 -21.50
CA ALA A 465 9.24 7.15 -20.52
C ALA A 465 10.12 8.24 -19.88
N GLY A 466 10.57 9.22 -20.65
CA GLY A 466 11.33 10.37 -20.14
C GLY A 466 10.47 11.26 -19.23
N SER A 467 9.23 11.53 -19.62
CA SER A 467 8.24 12.24 -18.83
C SER A 467 7.96 11.54 -17.49
N ALA A 468 7.70 10.23 -17.53
CA ALA A 468 7.48 9.41 -16.36
C ALA A 468 8.68 9.36 -15.42
N ALA A 469 9.90 9.26 -15.97
CA ALA A 469 11.12 9.29 -15.18
C ALA A 469 11.32 10.64 -14.47
N TYR A 470 11.06 11.75 -15.17
CA TYR A 470 11.09 13.09 -14.58
C TYR A 470 10.07 13.24 -13.45
N SER A 471 8.83 12.86 -13.69
CA SER A 471 7.78 12.89 -12.66
C SER A 471 8.12 12.03 -11.44
N THR A 472 8.69 10.84 -11.67
CA THR A 472 9.16 9.95 -10.60
C THR A 472 10.29 10.58 -9.79
N HIS A 473 11.25 11.23 -10.47
CA HIS A 473 12.33 11.96 -9.79
C HIS A 473 11.78 13.13 -8.97
N ALA A 474 10.87 13.92 -9.54
CA ALA A 474 10.25 15.04 -8.82
C ALA A 474 9.45 14.57 -7.58
N TYR A 475 8.79 13.42 -7.65
CA TYR A 475 8.15 12.82 -6.48
C TYR A 475 9.16 12.39 -5.41
N ALA A 476 10.28 11.77 -5.81
CA ALA A 476 11.30 11.33 -4.86
C ALA A 476 11.89 12.49 -4.04
N GLN A 477 11.83 13.74 -4.56
CA GLN A 477 12.28 14.93 -3.82
C GLN A 477 11.30 15.38 -2.72
N THR A 478 10.09 14.81 -2.66
CA THR A 478 9.12 15.09 -1.58
C THR A 478 9.23 14.10 -0.42
N LEU A 479 10.18 13.16 -0.48
CA LEU A 479 10.36 12.11 0.51
C LEU A 479 11.46 12.48 1.51
N ASN A 480 11.25 12.17 2.78
CA ASN A 480 12.17 12.43 3.89
C ASN A 480 12.70 11.13 4.54
N GLY A 481 12.80 10.06 3.77
CA GLY A 481 13.13 8.73 4.30
C GLY A 481 14.46 8.62 5.03
N GLU A 482 15.44 9.49 4.76
CA GLU A 482 16.72 9.52 5.50
C GLU A 482 16.49 9.95 6.95
N ARG A 483 15.74 11.04 7.17
CA ARG A 483 15.36 11.54 8.49
C ARG A 483 14.67 10.45 9.31
N LEU A 484 13.65 9.79 8.72
CA LEU A 484 12.87 8.75 9.38
C LEU A 484 13.71 7.49 9.71
N ARG A 485 14.64 7.11 8.83
CA ARG A 485 15.57 6.00 9.13
C ARG A 485 16.55 6.34 10.23
N THR A 486 17.02 7.59 10.30
CA THR A 486 17.90 8.07 11.37
C THR A 486 17.16 8.06 12.71
N TYR A 487 15.92 8.57 12.74
CA TYR A 487 15.05 8.52 13.92
C TYR A 487 14.91 7.08 14.47
N LEU A 488 14.57 6.11 13.61
CA LEU A 488 14.46 4.70 14.02
C LEU A 488 15.80 4.08 14.43
N ALA A 489 16.91 4.50 13.84
CA ALA A 489 18.24 4.02 14.22
C ALA A 489 18.65 4.53 15.60
N ASN A 490 18.38 5.81 15.88
CA ASN A 490 18.61 6.41 17.19
C ASN A 490 17.75 5.72 18.26
N ALA A 491 16.45 5.57 18.01
CA ALA A 491 15.54 4.92 18.93
C ALA A 491 15.97 3.47 19.25
N ARG A 492 16.40 2.71 18.22
CA ARG A 492 16.90 1.35 18.42
C ARG A 492 18.18 1.34 19.26
N ALA A 493 19.10 2.27 19.03
CA ALA A 493 20.34 2.37 19.80
C ALA A 493 20.06 2.72 21.26
N SER A 494 19.18 3.70 21.50
CA SER A 494 18.78 4.11 22.86
C SER A 494 18.08 2.98 23.61
N LEU A 495 17.16 2.24 22.97
CA LEU A 495 16.47 1.11 23.61
C LEU A 495 17.39 -0.06 23.97
N ALA A 496 18.55 -0.19 23.33
CA ALA A 496 19.53 -1.20 23.66
C ALA A 496 20.39 -0.85 24.91
N GLU A 497 20.34 0.39 25.38
CA GLU A 497 21.18 0.93 26.46
C GLU A 497 20.36 1.51 27.63
N VAL A 498 19.06 1.18 27.70
CA VAL A 498 18.14 1.65 28.75
C VAL A 498 18.60 1.16 30.13
N PRO A 499 18.75 2.06 31.14
CA PRO A 499 19.02 1.65 32.52
C PRO A 499 17.89 0.79 33.09
N ASP A 500 18.24 -0.19 33.96
CA ASP A 500 17.27 -1.14 34.51
C ASP A 500 16.21 -0.50 35.41
N ASP A 501 16.56 0.61 36.08
CA ASP A 501 15.74 1.37 37.04
C ASP A 501 15.13 2.65 36.47
N ALA A 502 15.37 2.97 35.19
CA ALA A 502 14.84 4.16 34.55
C ALA A 502 13.34 4.08 34.30
N GLY A 503 12.60 5.12 34.62
CA GLY A 503 11.22 5.32 34.22
C GLY A 503 11.13 5.67 32.73
N LEU A 504 10.47 4.83 31.93
CA LEU A 504 10.26 5.05 30.50
C LEU A 504 8.87 5.62 30.27
N TYR A 505 8.78 6.92 30.07
CA TYR A 505 7.49 7.59 29.93
C TYR A 505 7.16 7.92 28.49
N SER A 506 5.88 7.87 28.17
CA SER A 506 5.39 8.10 26.81
C SER A 506 5.33 9.58 26.46
N ARG A 507 5.82 9.90 25.26
CA ARG A 507 5.65 11.22 24.62
C ARG A 507 5.12 11.01 23.20
N ALA A 508 4.36 11.96 22.68
CA ALA A 508 3.94 11.95 21.29
C ALA A 508 5.15 12.03 20.35
N VAL A 509 5.27 11.09 19.40
CA VAL A 509 6.34 11.15 18.38
C VAL A 509 6.12 12.33 17.43
N PRO A 510 7.17 12.81 16.74
CA PRO A 510 7.08 13.91 15.78
C PRO A 510 6.00 13.70 14.71
N THR A 511 5.42 14.80 14.23
CA THR A 511 4.33 14.75 13.22
C THR A 511 4.78 14.23 11.86
N ASP A 512 6.08 14.26 11.58
CA ASP A 512 6.65 13.64 10.38
C ASP A 512 6.85 12.13 10.51
N VAL A 513 6.65 11.56 11.70
CA VAL A 513 6.57 10.13 11.98
C VAL A 513 5.11 9.68 11.96
N VAL A 514 4.29 10.19 12.89
CA VAL A 514 2.85 9.90 12.99
C VAL A 514 2.06 11.17 13.26
N LEU A 515 1.03 11.43 12.46
CA LEU A 515 0.21 12.63 12.51
C LEU A 515 -0.69 12.70 13.76
N GLU A 516 -1.01 13.93 14.18
CA GLU A 516 -1.71 14.24 15.43
C GLU A 516 -3.10 13.59 15.57
N TRP A 517 -3.84 13.41 14.47
CA TRP A 517 -5.18 12.80 14.51
C TRP A 517 -5.21 11.34 14.95
N ASN A 518 -4.05 10.68 15.09
CA ASN A 518 -3.98 9.32 15.63
C ASN A 518 -4.05 9.27 17.17
N GLY A 519 -4.09 10.43 17.84
CA GLY A 519 -4.25 10.54 19.28
C GLY A 519 -3.20 9.72 20.04
N GLN A 520 -3.63 8.90 20.99
CA GLN A 520 -2.72 8.06 21.81
C GLN A 520 -1.91 7.04 20.99
N ARG A 521 -2.34 6.66 19.77
CA ARG A 521 -1.58 5.74 18.90
C ARG A 521 -0.27 6.33 18.37
N ARG A 522 -0.01 7.63 18.58
CA ARG A 522 1.25 8.29 18.24
C ARG A 522 2.25 8.38 19.41
N LEU A 523 1.92 7.82 20.56
CA LEU A 523 2.83 7.81 21.70
C LEU A 523 4.04 6.90 21.45
N SER A 524 5.20 7.29 21.97
CA SER A 524 6.46 6.56 21.80
C SER A 524 6.36 5.13 22.31
N SER A 525 5.63 4.88 23.39
CA SER A 525 5.36 3.53 23.90
C SER A 525 4.61 2.65 22.89
N TYR A 526 3.81 3.24 22.00
CA TYR A 526 3.10 2.51 20.96
C TYR A 526 3.94 2.34 19.69
N VAL A 527 4.58 3.43 19.27
CA VAL A 527 5.31 3.51 18.00
C VAL A 527 6.67 2.81 18.07
N LEU A 528 7.40 2.94 19.19
CA LEU A 528 8.79 2.46 19.30
C LEU A 528 8.93 1.11 20.03
N ALA A 529 7.93 0.66 20.80
CA ALA A 529 7.97 -0.63 21.49
C ALA A 529 8.31 -1.83 20.57
N PRO A 530 7.91 -1.88 19.28
CA PRO A 530 8.36 -2.93 18.38
C PRO A 530 9.89 -3.02 18.16
N LEU A 531 10.66 -1.99 18.56
CA LEU A 531 12.12 -1.99 18.50
C LEU A 531 12.78 -2.53 19.76
N ALA A 532 12.05 -2.53 20.88
CA ALA A 532 12.52 -2.96 22.19
C ALA A 532 12.52 -4.50 22.31
N ASP A 533 13.27 -5.01 23.27
CA ASP A 533 13.05 -6.37 23.74
C ASP A 533 11.77 -6.45 24.60
N ASP A 534 11.34 -7.66 24.94
CA ASP A 534 10.07 -7.88 25.63
C ASP A 534 10.00 -7.18 26.99
N ALA A 535 11.11 -7.13 27.74
CA ALA A 535 11.16 -6.52 29.08
C ALA A 535 11.07 -4.99 29.00
N VAL A 536 11.82 -4.39 28.08
CA VAL A 536 11.78 -2.92 27.85
C VAL A 536 10.42 -2.53 27.26
N ALA A 537 9.87 -3.31 26.35
CA ALA A 537 8.55 -3.07 25.77
C ALA A 537 7.45 -3.09 26.86
N GLU A 538 7.50 -4.01 27.81
CA GLU A 538 6.57 -4.07 28.94
C GLU A 538 6.63 -2.80 29.79
N ARG A 539 7.84 -2.31 30.11
CA ARG A 539 8.05 -1.05 30.81
C ARG A 539 7.54 0.16 30.03
N MET A 540 7.63 0.13 28.71
CA MET A 540 7.06 1.21 27.86
C MET A 540 5.53 1.22 27.86
N TYR A 541 4.89 0.04 27.88
CA TYR A 541 3.43 -0.08 27.88
C TYR A 541 2.80 0.19 29.25
N ALA A 542 3.48 -0.19 30.32
CA ALA A 542 3.04 -0.02 31.69
C ALA A 542 4.20 0.54 32.53
N PRO A 543 4.49 1.85 32.41
CA PRO A 543 5.54 2.47 33.18
C PRO A 543 5.26 2.41 34.67
N GLU A 544 6.27 2.13 35.47
CA GLU A 544 6.21 2.14 36.92
C GLU A 544 6.72 3.48 37.48
N PRO A 545 6.39 3.84 38.73
CA PRO A 545 6.99 4.97 39.41
C PRO A 545 8.52 4.85 39.46
N ALA A 546 9.23 5.96 39.22
CA ALA A 546 10.68 5.96 39.18
C ALA A 546 11.24 7.32 39.65
N THR A 547 12.49 7.32 40.12
CA THR A 547 13.21 8.54 40.52
C THR A 547 13.92 9.24 39.37
N GLU A 548 14.16 8.50 38.28
CA GLU A 548 14.71 9.04 37.03
C GLU A 548 13.73 8.80 35.89
N ALA A 549 13.46 9.85 35.09
CA ALA A 549 12.52 9.81 34.02
C ALA A 549 13.21 10.02 32.66
N TYR A 550 12.83 9.22 31.69
CA TYR A 550 13.33 9.31 30.33
C TYR A 550 12.19 9.34 29.31
N VAL A 551 12.37 10.17 28.29
CA VAL A 551 11.46 10.27 27.12
C VAL A 551 12.27 10.27 25.83
N PHE A 552 11.63 9.95 24.72
CA PHE A 552 12.25 10.11 23.40
C PHE A 552 12.14 11.55 22.92
N ASP A 553 13.25 12.11 22.45
CA ASP A 553 13.29 13.42 21.79
C ASP A 553 12.80 13.34 20.33
N ASP A 554 12.84 14.47 19.63
CA ASP A 554 12.41 14.55 18.22
C ASP A 554 13.39 13.89 17.25
N GLU A 555 14.62 13.60 17.68
CA GLU A 555 15.65 12.86 16.94
C GLU A 555 15.59 11.34 17.20
N GLY A 556 14.74 10.89 18.13
CA GLY A 556 14.58 9.50 18.53
C GLY A 556 15.61 9.03 19.55
N LEU A 557 16.30 9.92 20.22
CA LEU A 557 17.19 9.61 21.33
C LEU A 557 16.39 9.54 22.64
N LEU A 558 16.75 8.61 23.51
CA LEU A 558 16.21 8.54 24.86
C LEU A 558 17.03 9.48 25.74
N VAL A 559 16.36 10.50 26.29
CA VAL A 559 16.99 11.58 27.06
C VAL A 559 16.28 11.77 28.38
N GLU A 560 16.97 12.41 29.34
CA GLU A 560 16.37 12.80 30.61
C GLU A 560 15.15 13.70 30.37
N ALA A 561 14.11 13.46 31.16
CA ALA A 561 12.84 14.13 31.04
C ALA A 561 12.61 15.13 32.20
N ALA A 562 11.87 16.18 31.88
CA ALA A 562 11.39 17.13 32.85
C ALA A 562 9.90 17.46 32.62
N PRO A 563 9.16 17.86 33.65
CA PRO A 563 7.76 18.20 33.56
C PRO A 563 7.53 19.51 32.80
N THR A 564 6.63 19.48 31.80
CA THR A 564 6.28 20.66 30.99
C THR A 564 5.13 21.48 31.55
N SER A 565 4.28 20.87 32.40
CA SER A 565 3.07 21.56 32.85
C SER A 565 3.36 22.65 33.86
N ARG A 566 3.04 23.90 33.48
CA ARG A 566 2.97 25.04 34.40
C ARG A 566 1.54 25.31 34.91
N VAL A 567 0.54 24.66 34.32
CA VAL A 567 -0.89 24.88 34.60
C VAL A 567 -1.35 24.10 35.81
N ASN A 568 -0.90 22.85 35.95
CA ASN A 568 -1.16 21.98 37.08
C ASN A 568 0.13 21.83 37.93
N ALA A 569 0.82 22.92 38.18
CA ALA A 569 1.98 22.94 39.05
C ALA A 569 1.61 23.55 40.42
N PHE A 570 2.03 22.90 41.48
CA PHE A 570 1.73 23.24 42.86
C PHE A 570 3.03 23.49 43.61
N VAL A 571 3.04 24.56 44.39
CA VAL A 571 4.17 24.99 45.22
C VAL A 571 3.69 25.26 46.65
N PRO A 572 4.56 25.20 47.66
CA PRO A 572 4.26 25.60 49.02
C PRO A 572 3.75 27.05 49.13
N ALA A 573 3.11 27.39 50.23
CA ALA A 573 2.76 28.76 50.53
C ALA A 573 4.02 29.64 50.73
N GLU A 574 3.91 30.97 50.51
CA GLU A 574 5.08 31.91 50.53
C GLU A 574 5.91 31.85 51.84
N ASP A 575 5.35 31.35 52.93
CA ASP A 575 6.01 31.24 54.23
C ASP A 575 6.39 29.80 54.63
N SER A 576 6.32 28.84 53.73
CA SER A 576 6.61 27.43 54.00
C SER A 576 7.52 26.80 52.92
N ASP A 577 8.49 26.00 53.34
CA ASP A 577 9.34 25.23 52.46
C ASP A 577 8.62 23.91 52.00
N CYS A 578 7.57 23.50 52.70
CA CYS A 578 6.81 22.28 52.45
C CYS A 578 5.35 22.59 52.13
N MET A 579 4.72 21.78 51.32
CA MET A 579 3.26 21.82 51.09
C MET A 579 2.51 21.43 52.37
N ASP A 580 1.55 22.25 52.76
CA ASP A 580 0.69 21.95 53.91
C ASP A 580 -0.45 21.01 53.51
N GLY A 581 -0.64 19.94 54.29
CA GLY A 581 -1.74 18.99 54.15
C GLY A 581 -2.50 18.79 55.47
N TRP A 582 -3.76 18.41 55.40
CA TRP A 582 -4.51 17.95 56.57
C TRP A 582 -4.23 16.48 56.81
N ASP A 583 -3.60 16.16 57.93
CA ASP A 583 -3.25 14.76 58.29
C ASP A 583 -2.45 14.03 57.18
N GLY A 584 -1.49 14.76 56.59
CA GLY A 584 -0.68 14.25 55.48
C GLY A 584 -1.34 14.22 54.09
N LEU A 585 -2.63 14.61 53.99
CA LEU A 585 -3.35 14.64 52.70
C LEU A 585 -3.35 16.08 52.13
N MET A 586 -2.82 16.23 50.95
CA MET A 586 -2.82 17.45 50.14
C MET A 586 -3.75 17.22 48.93
N SER A 587 -4.68 18.11 48.63
CA SER A 587 -5.63 17.94 47.54
C SER A 587 -5.89 19.23 46.77
N TRP A 588 -5.96 19.09 45.46
CA TRP A 588 -6.18 20.19 44.54
C TRP A 588 -7.25 19.85 43.50
N SER A 589 -7.97 20.87 43.06
CA SER A 589 -8.78 20.79 41.84
C SER A 589 -7.90 21.13 40.63
N VAL A 590 -7.88 20.27 39.64
CA VAL A 590 -7.07 20.38 38.43
C VAL A 590 -7.97 20.47 37.19
N TRP A 591 -7.42 20.93 36.07
CA TRP A 591 -8.07 20.74 34.79
C TRP A 591 -8.14 19.22 34.54
N GLU A 592 -9.14 18.75 33.73
CA GLU A 592 -9.24 17.34 33.38
C GLU A 592 -7.88 16.79 32.99
N PHE A 593 -7.42 15.80 33.75
CA PHE A 593 -6.06 15.29 33.71
C PHE A 593 -6.13 13.75 33.63
N GLY A 594 -5.11 13.14 33.07
CA GLY A 594 -4.95 11.70 32.99
C GLY A 594 -4.88 11.17 31.55
N GLY A 595 -4.21 10.07 31.41
CA GLY A 595 -3.93 9.39 30.13
C GLY A 595 -2.54 8.77 30.14
N ILE A 596 -2.26 7.93 29.16
CA ILE A 596 -1.02 7.12 29.07
C ILE A 596 0.28 7.98 29.03
N ASP A 597 0.18 9.24 28.63
CA ASP A 597 1.28 10.19 28.54
C ASP A 597 1.36 11.16 29.73
N GLN A 598 0.53 10.96 30.75
CA GLN A 598 0.46 11.87 31.89
C GLN A 598 1.22 11.32 33.09
N VAL A 599 1.99 12.19 33.73
CA VAL A 599 2.84 11.87 34.87
C VAL A 599 2.64 12.89 35.97
N ALA A 600 2.50 12.43 37.19
CA ALA A 600 2.64 13.27 38.38
C ALA A 600 4.11 13.30 38.75
N THR A 601 4.72 14.47 38.66
CA THR A 601 6.10 14.70 39.13
C THR A 601 6.07 15.35 40.48
N ILE A 602 6.75 14.77 41.47
CA ILE A 602 6.74 15.19 42.85
C ILE A 602 8.17 15.47 43.29
N GLY A 603 8.46 16.73 43.66
CA GLY A 603 9.70 17.13 44.28
C GLY A 603 9.58 17.05 45.82
N TYR A 604 10.56 16.46 46.49
CA TYR A 604 10.51 16.25 47.93
C TYR A 604 11.89 16.34 48.57
N THR A 605 11.89 16.47 49.88
CA THR A 605 13.05 16.21 50.74
C THR A 605 12.66 15.22 51.83
N SER A 606 13.51 14.26 52.14
CA SER A 606 13.31 13.31 53.23
C SER A 606 14.64 12.80 53.77
N GLU A 607 14.76 12.69 55.13
CA GLU A 607 15.98 12.16 55.76
C GLU A 607 16.03 10.61 55.73
N GLU A 608 14.87 9.97 55.60
CA GLU A 608 14.70 8.52 55.59
C GLU A 608 13.89 8.07 54.36
N ASP A 609 14.00 6.82 54.00
CA ASP A 609 13.13 6.20 52.95
C ASP A 609 11.69 6.29 53.41
N SER A 610 10.80 6.74 52.51
CA SER A 610 9.39 6.95 52.77
C SER A 610 8.56 6.56 51.55
N GLU A 611 7.26 6.81 51.58
CA GLU A 611 6.32 6.46 50.49
C GLU A 611 5.40 7.66 50.25
N VAL A 612 5.05 7.87 48.98
CA VAL A 612 3.99 8.81 48.59
C VAL A 612 2.88 8.05 47.90
N GLY A 613 1.62 8.33 48.27
CA GLY A 613 0.45 7.93 47.51
C GLY A 613 -0.05 9.09 46.65
N VAL A 614 -0.34 8.79 45.42
CA VAL A 614 -0.92 9.70 44.43
C VAL A 614 -2.34 9.19 44.12
N LEU A 615 -3.33 10.05 44.31
CA LEU A 615 -4.72 9.75 44.06
C LEU A 615 -5.27 10.67 42.97
N VAL A 616 -5.80 10.07 41.89
CA VAL A 616 -6.51 10.79 40.83
C VAL A 616 -7.87 10.08 40.60
N GLY A 617 -8.95 10.75 40.94
CA GLY A 617 -10.27 10.12 40.99
C GLY A 617 -10.30 8.92 41.95
N ASP A 618 -10.57 7.74 41.40
CA ASP A 618 -10.58 6.47 42.16
C ASP A 618 -9.25 5.67 42.04
N GLU A 619 -8.28 6.14 41.27
CA GLU A 619 -6.98 5.50 41.09
C GLU A 619 -6.01 5.97 42.17
N GLU A 620 -5.41 5.00 42.89
CA GLU A 620 -4.34 5.23 43.87
C GLU A 620 -3.06 4.53 43.36
N VAL A 621 -1.99 5.30 43.15
CA VAL A 621 -0.67 4.80 42.80
C VAL A 621 0.29 5.18 43.94
N ARG A 622 1.05 4.18 44.43
CA ARG A 622 2.07 4.37 45.46
C ARG A 622 3.46 4.32 44.85
N ALA A 623 4.33 5.16 45.38
CA ALA A 623 5.70 5.27 44.95
C ALA A 623 6.63 5.37 46.16
N ASP A 624 7.73 4.63 46.09
CA ASP A 624 8.81 4.73 47.09
C ASP A 624 9.57 6.04 46.92
N LEU A 625 9.86 6.71 48.02
CA LEU A 625 10.67 7.91 48.09
C LEU A 625 11.99 7.57 48.82
N PRO A 626 13.10 7.33 48.11
CA PRO A 626 14.39 7.14 48.71
C PRO A 626 14.81 8.37 49.51
N ALA A 627 15.62 8.18 50.55
CA ALA A 627 16.16 9.32 51.36
C ALA A 627 16.86 10.32 50.45
N ALA A 628 16.41 11.57 50.50
CA ALA A 628 16.92 12.68 49.73
C ALA A 628 16.91 13.96 50.57
N PRO A 629 17.93 14.20 51.46
CA PRO A 629 17.93 15.29 52.40
C PRO A 629 18.03 16.66 51.72
N ASP A 630 18.61 16.74 50.55
CA ASP A 630 18.75 18.01 49.81
C ASP A 630 17.59 18.22 48.81
N SER A 631 17.33 17.27 47.94
CA SER A 631 16.24 17.30 46.94
C SER A 631 16.12 15.94 46.23
N GLY A 632 14.90 15.45 46.10
CA GLY A 632 14.57 14.25 45.31
C GLY A 632 13.37 14.52 44.41
N TYR A 633 13.26 13.72 43.36
CA TYR A 633 12.10 13.68 42.48
C TYR A 633 11.59 12.27 42.35
N VAL A 634 10.28 12.13 42.24
CA VAL A 634 9.64 10.86 41.80
C VAL A 634 8.62 11.18 40.72
N TYR A 635 8.59 10.32 39.74
CA TYR A 635 7.69 10.38 38.59
C TYR A 635 6.69 9.24 38.69
N VAL A 636 5.40 9.56 38.77
CA VAL A 636 4.31 8.60 38.95
C VAL A 636 3.39 8.65 37.76
N PRO A 637 3.30 7.58 36.94
CA PRO A 637 2.40 7.54 35.80
C PRO A 637 0.95 7.48 36.27
N ILE A 638 0.03 8.20 35.58
CA ILE A 638 -1.39 8.30 35.94
C ILE A 638 -2.25 7.98 34.72
N GLU A 639 -3.01 6.88 34.78
CA GLU A 639 -3.92 6.49 33.70
C GLU A 639 -5.33 7.03 33.86
N ALA A 640 -5.83 7.15 35.12
CA ALA A 640 -7.16 7.66 35.41
C ALA A 640 -7.32 9.12 34.96
N ARG A 641 -8.51 9.47 34.50
CA ARG A 641 -8.89 10.83 34.13
C ARG A 641 -9.85 11.41 35.15
N ASP A 642 -9.42 12.48 35.80
CA ASP A 642 -10.26 13.19 36.78
C ASP A 642 -9.89 14.69 36.83
N THR A 643 -10.63 15.44 37.61
CA THR A 643 -10.43 16.85 37.94
C THR A 643 -9.95 17.06 39.38
N THR A 644 -9.66 15.98 40.10
CA THR A 644 -9.13 15.97 41.45
C THR A 644 -7.80 15.26 41.49
N PHE A 645 -6.85 15.90 42.19
CA PHE A 645 -5.52 15.36 42.42
C PHE A 645 -5.24 15.46 43.92
N ALA A 646 -4.76 14.39 44.51
CA ALA A 646 -4.32 14.40 45.89
C ALA A 646 -3.03 13.62 46.10
N LEU A 647 -2.22 14.11 47.01
CA LEU A 647 -1.01 13.46 47.51
C LEU A 647 -1.18 13.14 48.98
N PHE A 648 -0.65 12.01 49.41
CA PHE A 648 -0.54 11.70 50.83
C PHE A 648 0.82 11.04 51.10
N THR A 649 1.40 11.41 52.27
CA THR A 649 2.67 10.87 52.73
C THR A 649 2.48 10.30 54.13
N ASP A 650 3.09 9.16 54.45
CA ASP A 650 2.99 8.51 55.75
C ASP A 650 4.02 9.04 56.76
N ALA A 651 4.99 9.82 56.34
CA ALA A 651 6.11 10.20 57.17
C ALA A 651 6.03 11.68 57.67
N GLU A 652 6.17 11.88 59.00
CA GLU A 652 6.38 13.21 59.56
C GLU A 652 7.67 13.89 59.09
N THR A 653 8.57 13.13 58.43
CA THR A 653 9.89 13.54 57.96
C THR A 653 9.93 13.89 56.47
N THR A 654 8.85 13.61 55.68
CA THR A 654 8.81 13.90 54.25
C THR A 654 8.17 15.25 53.97
N CYS A 655 8.92 16.10 53.30
CA CYS A 655 8.48 17.41 52.87
C CYS A 655 8.29 17.42 51.35
N VAL A 656 7.06 17.60 50.87
CA VAL A 656 6.78 17.81 49.45
C VAL A 656 7.02 19.28 49.11
N THR A 657 8.02 19.52 48.29
CA THR A 657 8.47 20.88 47.92
C THR A 657 7.84 21.38 46.63
N TRP A 658 7.37 20.47 45.81
CA TRP A 658 6.76 20.81 44.53
C TRP A 658 5.97 19.59 43.96
N ALA A 659 4.93 19.84 43.19
CA ALA A 659 4.24 18.83 42.43
C ALA A 659 3.72 19.40 41.11
N SER A 660 3.67 18.55 40.08
CA SER A 660 3.15 18.90 38.75
C SER A 660 2.48 17.71 38.11
N LEU A 661 1.43 17.99 37.36
CA LEU A 661 0.70 17.01 36.58
C LEU A 661 0.77 17.39 35.10
N GLY A 662 1.25 16.49 34.26
CA GLY A 662 1.32 16.73 32.82
C GLY A 662 2.23 15.77 32.08
N PRO A 663 2.33 15.92 30.75
CA PRO A 663 3.31 15.18 29.98
C PRO A 663 4.72 15.62 30.32
N LEU A 664 5.67 14.71 30.11
CA LEU A 664 7.09 15.02 30.21
C LEU A 664 7.65 15.41 28.85
N SER A 665 8.69 16.25 28.84
CA SER A 665 9.50 16.63 27.68
C SER A 665 10.98 16.42 27.94
N PRO A 666 11.83 16.37 26.92
CA PRO A 666 13.28 16.47 27.11
C PRO A 666 13.67 17.63 28.00
N ALA A 667 14.52 17.40 28.97
CA ALA A 667 14.96 18.46 29.90
C ALA A 667 15.66 19.62 29.16
N ALA A 668 16.43 19.29 28.13
CA ALA A 668 17.13 20.27 27.29
C ALA A 668 16.18 21.24 26.55
N ASP A 669 15.00 20.76 26.12
CA ASP A 669 14.02 21.61 25.41
C ASP A 669 13.47 22.73 26.30
N LEU A 670 13.46 22.53 27.62
CA LEU A 670 12.95 23.49 28.58
C LEU A 670 14.01 24.56 28.94
N GLU A 671 15.30 24.20 28.93
CA GLU A 671 16.40 25.17 29.13
C GLU A 671 16.45 26.17 27.96
N ASP A 672 16.25 25.70 26.72
CA ASP A 672 16.20 26.57 25.53
C ASP A 672 14.98 27.51 25.53
N GLU A 673 13.83 27.14 26.11
CA GLU A 673 12.65 28.01 26.25
C GLU A 673 12.85 29.09 27.35
N GLU A 674 13.60 28.83 28.40
CA GLU A 674 13.90 29.81 29.42
C GLU A 674 14.91 30.90 28.95
N ASP A 675 15.84 30.50 28.09
CA ASP A 675 16.86 31.38 27.49
C ASP A 675 16.36 32.18 26.28
N ALA A 676 15.18 31.80 25.69
CA ALA A 676 14.60 32.52 24.56
C ALA A 676 14.23 33.98 24.99
N PRO A 677 14.70 35.00 24.25
CA PRO A 677 14.36 36.38 24.59
C PRO A 677 12.84 36.56 24.53
N ARG A 678 12.22 36.87 25.65
CA ARG A 678 10.80 37.24 25.71
C ARG A 678 10.60 38.44 24.82
N GLU A 679 10.10 38.22 23.59
CA GLU A 679 9.62 39.32 22.74
C GLU A 679 8.56 40.07 23.52
N GLY A 680 8.93 41.28 23.95
CA GLY A 680 8.09 42.15 24.75
C GLY A 680 6.79 42.42 23.98
N VAL A 681 5.71 42.00 24.55
CA VAL A 681 4.39 42.56 24.24
C VAL A 681 4.42 44.01 24.77
N GLU A 682 5.00 44.94 24.00
CA GLU A 682 4.72 46.37 24.17
C GLU A 682 3.24 46.57 23.88
N GLY A 683 2.46 46.65 24.93
CA GLY A 683 1.10 47.10 24.89
C GLY A 683 1.04 48.54 24.39
N ASP A 684 0.76 48.72 23.11
CA ASP A 684 0.34 50.03 22.60
C ASP A 684 -1.15 50.24 22.95
N GLY A 685 -1.31 50.83 24.14
CA GLY A 685 -2.58 51.31 24.65
C GLY A 685 -2.80 52.73 24.23
N SER A 686 -3.33 52.99 23.04
CA SER A 686 -4.08 54.25 22.76
C SER A 686 -4.73 54.15 21.38
N GLY A 687 -6.00 53.91 21.30
CA GLY A 687 -6.82 53.94 20.10
C GLY A 687 -8.24 54.32 20.44
N GLU A 688 -8.51 55.57 20.31
CA GLU A 688 -9.76 56.26 20.55
C GLU A 688 -10.99 55.57 19.91
N ALA A 689 -12.06 55.61 20.67
CA ALA A 689 -13.41 55.35 20.19
C ALA A 689 -13.86 56.38 19.16
N GLU A 690 -14.01 56.02 17.92
CA GLU A 690 -14.92 56.75 16.98
C GLU A 690 -16.08 55.84 16.59
N GLY A 691 -17.24 56.26 17.06
CA GLY A 691 -18.52 55.75 16.60
C GLY A 691 -18.83 56.20 15.16
N SER A 692 -19.36 55.33 14.38
CA SER A 692 -20.16 55.70 13.20
C SER A 692 -21.37 54.81 13.09
N ASP A 693 -22.47 55.46 13.30
CA ASP A 693 -23.83 55.12 12.99
C ASP A 693 -24.06 54.76 11.49
N GLY A 694 -24.87 53.79 11.25
CA GLY A 694 -25.95 53.93 10.28
C GLY A 694 -25.83 53.35 8.87
N LYS A 695 -26.71 52.42 8.61
CA LYS A 695 -27.49 52.19 7.38
C LYS A 695 -26.90 51.43 6.19
N ASN A 696 -27.35 50.32 5.93
CA ASN A 696 -28.32 49.66 5.01
C ASN A 696 -28.00 48.19 4.86
#